data_13257de93ecda8dd3c3e0fdbad8e7a3d
#
_entry.id   13257de93ecda8dd3c3e0fdbad8e7a3d
#
_cell.length_a   1.000
_cell.length_b   1.000
_cell.length_c   1.000
_cell.angle_alpha   90.00
_cell.angle_beta   90.00
_cell.angle_gamma   90.00
#
_symmetry.space_group_name_H-M   'P 1'
#
loop_
_entity.id
_entity.type
_entity.pdbx_description
1 polymer ?
#
loop_
_entity_poly.entity_id
_entity_poly.type
_entity_poly.pdbx_seq_one_letter_code
_entity_poly.pdbx_strand_id
1 'polypeptide(L)'
;MHKRFDHKSFENKWQEKWKQDGIYDVGARDKSREKEYVLTEWPYPSGNLHIGHWYAFAVPDIYVRYKRMMGKQVLYPMGFDAFGLPAENAAIKRNINPREWTQQNSEYMRAQLQSMGNAFSWDKTTSSTDPAYYKWTQWMFGEFFKNDIAYRGEGVVNWCPGCHTVIANEQVLADGTCERSGDVIEKKRMPQWMLRITDFADDLLEGLETVDWPEHIKEAQRQWIGRSKGAEISFELFFTHQPEANNNRGPNGEKAALKVFTTRPDTLFGATYMVLAPEHPWVTLAIDENHAVLENKQEVKAYVAAAKQKNDIERGDNTKEKTGVELKGILAVNPANGEEIPVYVADYVLGGYGTGAIMAVPAHDERDNAFAREFNLPIRSVITPGKILYAGALLESKQNPGSYIIQYRNHEFKTFGGQFTFFGGKVDGDETPEQCIIREIEEELELKLTPKDFRETYTFIGEPNTQMMTAIVRDVDETKLVCHEGEIAVMTLEEILADSRVSKAVREYVENHLVDKSTVDTAAGVLFNSGEFDGMDSQAAKIAITEKVGGKMTNTYRLRDWSIGRQRYWGVPVPIVYDPEGVAHAVPKEHLPWILPEDVDFTPTGVPPLSKSTELRERTERIFGAGWTPEVETMDTFVDSAWYYLRYLDNQNDEALSSMESQNEWLPVDMYVGGAEHTTMHLLYSRFWQKALYKLGLVAHSEPYQRRINHGMILGPDGNKMSKSKGNVVDPDEQVQLVGADTVKMYLAFMGPYENSSYPWDPGGVAGLRRFLERVCGLAEHIAEAEPKETTTLLHKTIQKVGEDIVTFKFNTAISAMMIFVNQAEKGGLSSLSYSSFLRILAPFAPHLTEELWHEAGNTSSIHTENFPAFDPTLATDDTATIGVQINGKHRGEITIDTTATKEEAETAALQNESLKSRLAGSSIKKVIYVPNRILNFILEQEE
;
A
#
# COMPACT_ATOMS: atom_id res chain seq x y z
N MET A 1 56.75 6.99 -3.10
CA MET A 1 55.75 7.99 -3.57
C MET A 1 54.42 7.24 -3.60
N HIS A 2 53.54 7.52 -2.68
CA HIS A 2 52.25 6.81 -2.69
C HIS A 2 51.56 7.02 -4.05
N LYS A 3 51.14 5.92 -4.68
CA LYS A 3 50.44 5.97 -5.95
C LYS A 3 49.12 6.70 -5.74
N ARG A 4 48.94 7.81 -6.40
CA ARG A 4 47.70 8.63 -6.23
C ARG A 4 46.56 7.94 -6.96
N PHE A 5 45.40 7.76 -6.31
CA PHE A 5 44.22 7.27 -6.96
C PHE A 5 43.78 8.21 -8.10
N ASP A 6 44.09 7.84 -9.33
CA ASP A 6 43.75 8.59 -10.52
C ASP A 6 42.67 7.87 -11.33
N HIS A 7 41.42 8.04 -10.89
CA HIS A 7 40.25 7.38 -11.50
C HIS A 7 40.14 7.65 -13.03
N LYS A 8 40.56 8.83 -13.47
CA LYS A 8 40.48 9.23 -14.91
C LYS A 8 41.37 8.38 -15.81
N SER A 9 42.42 7.79 -15.25
CA SER A 9 43.37 6.95 -16.01
C SER A 9 42.85 5.56 -16.30
N PHE A 10 41.93 5.03 -15.46
CA PHE A 10 41.54 3.61 -15.55
C PHE A 10 40.01 3.34 -15.67
N GLU A 11 39.11 4.23 -15.20
CA GLU A 11 37.68 3.92 -15.23
C GLU A 11 37.16 3.68 -16.65
N ASN A 12 37.38 4.61 -17.58
CA ASN A 12 36.97 4.44 -18.98
C ASN A 12 37.69 3.26 -19.66
N LYS A 13 38.99 3.05 -19.38
CA LYS A 13 39.76 1.92 -19.87
C LYS A 13 39.11 0.59 -19.57
N TRP A 14 38.69 0.41 -18.31
CA TRP A 14 38.09 -0.85 -17.89
C TRP A 14 36.62 -1.00 -18.34
N GLN A 15 35.84 0.05 -18.39
CA GLN A 15 34.49 0.02 -18.95
C GLN A 15 34.51 -0.45 -20.41
N GLU A 16 35.39 0.12 -21.23
CA GLU A 16 35.56 -0.30 -22.63
C GLU A 16 36.09 -1.74 -22.76
N LYS A 17 37.03 -2.14 -21.89
CA LYS A 17 37.54 -3.51 -21.88
C LYS A 17 36.46 -4.51 -21.51
N TRP A 18 35.67 -4.29 -20.46
CA TRP A 18 34.57 -5.16 -20.07
C TRP A 18 33.53 -5.30 -21.15
N LYS A 19 33.22 -4.22 -21.87
CA LYS A 19 32.30 -4.23 -23.01
C LYS A 19 32.87 -5.04 -24.19
N GLN A 20 34.14 -4.84 -24.52
CA GLN A 20 34.80 -5.59 -25.62
C GLN A 20 34.87 -7.09 -25.33
N ASP A 21 35.12 -7.46 -24.07
CA ASP A 21 35.25 -8.86 -23.65
C ASP A 21 33.86 -9.49 -23.38
N GLY A 22 32.76 -8.72 -23.35
CA GLY A 22 31.40 -9.17 -23.09
C GLY A 22 31.23 -9.83 -21.71
N ILE A 23 32.00 -9.40 -20.69
CA ILE A 23 32.02 -10.11 -19.39
C ILE A 23 30.68 -10.07 -18.63
N TYR A 24 29.79 -9.17 -19.00
CA TYR A 24 28.46 -9.04 -18.40
C TYR A 24 27.33 -9.51 -19.32
N ASP A 25 27.65 -9.92 -20.55
CA ASP A 25 26.68 -10.50 -21.46
C ASP A 25 26.23 -11.87 -20.93
N VAL A 26 24.93 -12.12 -21.01
CA VAL A 26 24.35 -13.31 -20.39
C VAL A 26 24.49 -14.53 -21.30
N GLY A 27 24.39 -14.33 -22.61
CA GLY A 27 24.39 -15.40 -23.59
C GLY A 27 23.26 -16.42 -23.40
N ALA A 28 23.49 -17.65 -23.77
CA ALA A 28 22.59 -18.77 -23.54
C ALA A 28 22.61 -19.18 -22.04
N ARG A 29 21.48 -19.72 -21.57
CA ARG A 29 21.36 -20.23 -20.21
C ARG A 29 22.30 -21.45 -20.01
N ASP A 30 23.22 -21.32 -19.06
CA ASP A 30 24.07 -22.44 -18.61
C ASP A 30 23.40 -23.17 -17.42
N LYS A 31 22.76 -24.31 -17.70
CA LYS A 31 22.02 -25.10 -16.70
C LYS A 31 22.89 -25.73 -15.61
N SER A 32 24.22 -25.73 -15.77
CA SER A 32 25.15 -26.19 -14.71
C SER A 32 25.35 -25.17 -13.61
N ARG A 33 25.00 -23.91 -13.84
CA ARG A 33 25.09 -22.80 -12.90
C ARG A 33 23.70 -22.42 -12.41
N GLU A 34 23.57 -22.06 -11.14
CA GLU A 34 22.34 -21.48 -10.63
C GLU A 34 22.07 -20.12 -11.28
N LYS A 35 20.80 -19.83 -11.58
CA LYS A 35 20.40 -18.50 -12.06
C LYS A 35 20.34 -17.47 -10.94
N GLU A 36 20.50 -16.23 -11.31
CA GLU A 36 20.09 -15.08 -10.49
C GLU A 36 19.58 -13.98 -11.40
N TYR A 37 18.28 -13.75 -11.44
CA TYR A 37 17.68 -12.66 -12.19
C TYR A 37 17.44 -11.48 -11.25
N VAL A 38 18.25 -10.44 -11.40
CA VAL A 38 18.14 -9.21 -10.64
C VAL A 38 17.54 -8.14 -11.54
N LEU A 39 16.55 -7.43 -11.03
CA LEU A 39 15.83 -6.40 -11.75
C LEU A 39 15.84 -5.09 -10.96
N THR A 40 15.98 -3.96 -11.67
CA THR A 40 15.69 -2.62 -11.18
C THR A 40 14.59 -2.00 -12.02
N GLU A 41 13.93 -0.97 -11.50
CA GLU A 41 12.90 -0.26 -12.23
C GLU A 41 13.47 0.43 -13.47
N TRP A 42 12.64 0.57 -14.51
CA TRP A 42 13.02 1.29 -15.71
C TRP A 42 13.13 2.81 -15.47
N PRO A 43 14.20 3.47 -15.91
CA PRO A 43 14.27 4.92 -15.89
C PRO A 43 13.40 5.54 -16.98
N TYR A 44 12.80 6.70 -16.64
CA TYR A 44 12.06 7.53 -17.58
C TYR A 44 12.98 8.57 -18.22
N PRO A 45 13.20 8.57 -19.56
CA PRO A 45 14.11 9.50 -20.23
C PRO A 45 13.47 10.90 -20.43
N SER A 46 12.91 11.47 -19.35
CA SER A 46 12.37 12.84 -19.34
C SER A 46 13.42 13.92 -19.10
N GLY A 47 14.66 13.52 -18.80
CA GLY A 47 15.83 14.38 -18.57
C GLY A 47 16.98 13.61 -17.95
N ASN A 48 18.08 14.31 -17.65
CA ASN A 48 19.31 13.72 -17.11
C ASN A 48 19.05 13.00 -15.80
N LEU A 49 19.83 11.93 -15.55
CA LEU A 49 19.87 11.28 -14.25
C LEU A 49 20.36 12.25 -13.16
N HIS A 50 19.94 12.03 -11.95
CA HIS A 50 20.47 12.64 -10.73
C HIS A 50 21.01 11.57 -9.78
N ILE A 51 21.67 11.98 -8.71
CA ILE A 51 22.33 11.06 -7.79
C ILE A 51 21.36 10.03 -7.16
N GLY A 52 20.07 10.35 -7.05
CA GLY A 52 19.05 9.39 -6.60
C GLY A 52 18.88 8.19 -7.54
N HIS A 53 19.05 8.36 -8.85
CA HIS A 53 19.08 7.25 -9.81
C HIS A 53 20.35 6.40 -9.63
N TRP A 54 21.49 7.03 -9.31
CA TRP A 54 22.70 6.27 -8.96
C TRP A 54 22.49 5.40 -7.73
N TYR A 55 21.77 5.88 -6.71
CA TYR A 55 21.41 5.10 -5.55
C TYR A 55 20.57 3.88 -5.91
N ALA A 56 19.59 4.07 -6.77
CA ALA A 56 18.71 3.00 -7.23
C ALA A 56 19.40 1.94 -8.10
N PHE A 57 20.43 2.33 -8.91
CA PHE A 57 21.03 1.44 -9.90
C PHE A 57 22.45 1.00 -9.56
N ALA A 58 23.30 1.87 -8.99
CA ALA A 58 24.69 1.54 -8.72
C ALA A 58 24.88 0.73 -7.43
N VAL A 59 24.02 0.91 -6.43
CA VAL A 59 24.15 0.18 -5.17
C VAL A 59 23.74 -1.30 -5.30
N PRO A 60 22.62 -1.67 -5.96
CA PRO A 60 22.29 -3.09 -6.20
C PRO A 60 23.33 -3.85 -7.04
N ASP A 61 24.13 -3.15 -7.85
CA ASP A 61 25.22 -3.76 -8.62
C ASP A 61 26.26 -4.47 -7.73
N ILE A 62 26.39 -4.05 -6.46
CA ILE A 62 27.25 -4.74 -5.47
C ILE A 62 26.78 -6.17 -5.27
N TYR A 63 25.48 -6.36 -5.10
CA TYR A 63 24.85 -7.68 -4.95
C TYR A 63 25.02 -8.51 -6.24
N VAL A 64 24.80 -7.89 -7.40
CA VAL A 64 24.93 -8.53 -8.72
C VAL A 64 26.36 -9.09 -8.92
N ARG A 65 27.39 -8.27 -8.67
CA ARG A 65 28.78 -8.67 -8.79
C ARG A 65 29.13 -9.79 -7.82
N TYR A 66 28.71 -9.68 -6.57
CA TYR A 66 28.87 -10.73 -5.57
C TYR A 66 28.27 -12.06 -6.04
N LYS A 67 27.04 -12.06 -6.55
CA LYS A 67 26.39 -13.29 -7.04
C LYS A 67 27.11 -13.90 -8.25
N ARG A 68 27.68 -13.07 -9.16
CA ARG A 68 28.54 -13.56 -10.25
C ARG A 68 29.80 -14.22 -9.69
N MET A 69 30.46 -13.59 -8.73
CA MET A 69 31.66 -14.13 -8.06
C MET A 69 31.35 -15.37 -7.21
N MET A 70 30.11 -15.60 -6.81
CA MET A 70 29.64 -16.84 -6.19
C MET A 70 29.32 -17.95 -7.23
N GLY A 71 29.65 -17.73 -8.50
CA GLY A 71 29.51 -18.71 -9.58
C GLY A 71 28.13 -18.76 -10.23
N LYS A 72 27.17 -17.90 -9.85
CA LYS A 72 25.86 -17.87 -10.47
C LYS A 72 25.90 -17.26 -11.89
N GLN A 73 24.96 -17.67 -12.74
CA GLN A 73 24.68 -16.97 -13.98
C GLN A 73 23.65 -15.86 -13.69
N VAL A 74 24.12 -14.62 -13.79
CA VAL A 74 23.32 -13.45 -13.37
C VAL A 74 22.81 -12.70 -14.60
N LEU A 75 21.50 -12.51 -14.66
CA LEU A 75 20.83 -11.61 -15.61
C LEU A 75 20.50 -10.29 -14.87
N TYR A 76 21.13 -9.19 -15.31
CA TYR A 76 20.90 -7.86 -14.76
C TYR A 76 20.71 -6.87 -15.93
N PRO A 77 19.54 -6.86 -16.55
CA PRO A 77 19.26 -6.04 -17.73
C PRO A 77 18.94 -4.59 -17.39
N MET A 78 19.09 -3.70 -18.38
CA MET A 78 18.71 -2.31 -18.30
C MET A 78 18.03 -1.87 -19.60
N GLY A 79 16.96 -1.08 -19.48
CA GLY A 79 16.20 -0.53 -20.61
C GLY A 79 15.60 0.81 -20.28
N PHE A 80 14.61 1.26 -21.08
CA PHE A 80 14.05 2.60 -20.97
C PHE A 80 12.53 2.59 -21.08
N ASP A 81 11.85 3.17 -20.08
CA ASP A 81 10.43 3.49 -20.15
C ASP A 81 10.26 4.83 -20.85
N ALA A 82 10.20 4.82 -22.17
CA ALA A 82 10.41 6.00 -22.98
C ALA A 82 9.11 6.62 -23.51
N PHE A 83 7.95 5.95 -23.37
CA PHE A 83 6.63 6.53 -23.60
C PHE A 83 6.10 7.31 -22.40
N GLY A 84 5.01 8.05 -22.60
CA GLY A 84 4.18 8.64 -21.58
C GLY A 84 4.38 10.12 -21.29
N LEU A 85 3.54 10.61 -20.40
CA LEU A 85 3.40 12.03 -20.05
C LEU A 85 4.70 12.74 -19.65
N PRO A 86 5.64 12.13 -18.88
CA PRO A 86 6.86 12.85 -18.48
C PRO A 86 7.71 13.27 -19.66
N ALA A 87 7.93 12.37 -20.62
CA ALA A 87 8.73 12.63 -21.83
C ALA A 87 8.00 13.59 -22.77
N GLU A 88 6.70 13.39 -22.97
CA GLU A 88 5.87 14.25 -23.81
C GLU A 88 5.81 15.69 -23.29
N ASN A 89 5.52 15.88 -22.00
CA ASN A 89 5.49 17.22 -21.40
C ASN A 89 6.86 17.92 -21.44
N ALA A 90 7.95 17.16 -21.30
CA ALA A 90 9.30 17.71 -21.42
C ALA A 90 9.62 18.15 -22.85
N ALA A 91 9.16 17.42 -23.86
CA ALA A 91 9.27 17.73 -25.26
C ALA A 91 8.45 18.97 -25.66
N ILE A 92 7.18 19.03 -25.23
CA ILE A 92 6.26 20.16 -25.47
C ILE A 92 6.84 21.46 -24.91
N LYS A 93 7.34 21.45 -23.67
CA LYS A 93 7.99 22.63 -23.05
C LYS A 93 9.19 23.17 -23.83
N ARG A 94 9.83 22.32 -24.64
CA ARG A 94 11.00 22.66 -25.46
C ARG A 94 10.67 22.89 -26.92
N ASN A 95 9.40 22.70 -27.28
CA ASN A 95 8.94 22.76 -28.68
C ASN A 95 9.71 21.78 -29.59
N ILE A 96 9.97 20.55 -29.10
CA ILE A 96 10.65 19.47 -29.81
C ILE A 96 9.66 18.32 -29.98
N ASN A 97 9.78 17.53 -31.06
CA ASN A 97 8.96 16.34 -31.24
C ASN A 97 9.26 15.32 -30.12
N PRO A 98 8.24 14.74 -29.44
CA PRO A 98 8.43 13.78 -28.34
C PRO A 98 9.31 12.59 -28.72
N ARG A 99 9.25 12.07 -29.96
CA ARG A 99 10.11 11.00 -30.46
C ARG A 99 11.58 11.40 -30.46
N GLU A 100 11.87 12.55 -31.07
CA GLU A 100 13.24 13.07 -31.15
C GLU A 100 13.81 13.38 -29.77
N TRP A 101 13.04 14.06 -28.93
CA TRP A 101 13.42 14.37 -27.55
C TRP A 101 13.73 13.12 -26.75
N THR A 102 12.86 12.12 -26.83
CA THR A 102 13.00 10.87 -26.08
C THR A 102 14.21 10.05 -26.54
N GLN A 103 14.45 10.00 -27.85
CA GLN A 103 15.62 9.32 -28.40
C GLN A 103 16.92 9.94 -27.90
N GLN A 104 17.06 11.28 -28.01
CA GLN A 104 18.24 12.01 -27.53
C GLN A 104 18.47 11.80 -26.03
N ASN A 105 17.42 11.85 -25.22
CA ASN A 105 17.56 11.61 -23.79
C ASN A 105 17.90 10.17 -23.46
N SER A 106 17.34 9.19 -24.15
CA SER A 106 17.66 7.79 -23.94
C SER A 106 19.13 7.48 -24.24
N GLU A 107 19.67 8.06 -25.30
CA GLU A 107 21.09 7.94 -25.66
C GLU A 107 22.00 8.58 -24.59
N TYR A 108 21.68 9.80 -24.14
CA TYR A 108 22.43 10.45 -23.09
C TYR A 108 22.34 9.71 -21.76
N MET A 109 21.16 9.28 -21.36
CA MET A 109 20.93 8.49 -20.14
C MET A 109 21.67 7.15 -20.20
N ARG A 110 21.73 6.51 -21.36
CA ARG A 110 22.54 5.30 -21.57
C ARG A 110 24.01 5.58 -21.27
N ALA A 111 24.55 6.68 -21.74
CA ALA A 111 25.94 7.07 -21.45
C ALA A 111 26.16 7.30 -19.95
N GLN A 112 25.22 7.96 -19.26
CA GLN A 112 25.26 8.14 -17.81
C GLN A 112 25.19 6.81 -17.05
N LEU A 113 24.34 5.86 -17.48
CA LEU A 113 24.25 4.53 -16.88
C LEU A 113 25.53 3.72 -17.12
N GLN A 114 26.15 3.86 -18.30
CA GLN A 114 27.44 3.20 -18.60
C GLN A 114 28.58 3.78 -17.74
N SER A 115 28.56 5.08 -17.48
CA SER A 115 29.58 5.73 -16.62
C SER A 115 29.59 5.24 -15.17
N MET A 116 28.48 4.62 -14.71
CA MET A 116 28.45 3.96 -13.39
C MET A 116 29.38 2.75 -13.33
N GLY A 117 29.74 2.18 -14.48
CA GLY A 117 30.50 0.92 -14.54
C GLY A 117 29.72 -0.27 -13.99
N ASN A 118 28.41 -0.25 -14.00
CA ASN A 118 27.56 -1.36 -13.52
C ASN A 118 27.64 -2.59 -14.42
N ALA A 119 27.45 -3.76 -13.83
CA ALA A 119 27.46 -5.05 -14.53
C ALA A 119 26.14 -5.34 -15.26
N PHE A 120 25.59 -4.34 -15.97
CA PHE A 120 24.35 -4.52 -16.73
C PHE A 120 24.56 -5.44 -17.93
N SER A 121 23.57 -6.30 -18.17
CA SER A 121 23.48 -7.17 -19.35
C SER A 121 22.91 -6.36 -20.53
N TRP A 122 23.75 -5.55 -21.16
CA TRP A 122 23.34 -4.65 -22.26
C TRP A 122 22.88 -5.38 -23.52
N ASP A 123 23.29 -6.64 -23.71
CA ASP A 123 22.80 -7.54 -24.76
C ASP A 123 21.28 -7.79 -24.64
N LYS A 124 20.69 -7.60 -23.46
CA LYS A 124 19.26 -7.77 -23.17
C LYS A 124 18.48 -6.45 -23.11
N THR A 125 19.07 -5.33 -23.52
CA THR A 125 18.40 -4.02 -23.47
C THR A 125 17.14 -3.95 -24.33
N THR A 126 16.17 -3.14 -23.91
CA THR A 126 14.92 -2.86 -24.65
C THR A 126 14.38 -1.47 -24.29
N SER A 127 13.46 -0.94 -25.10
CA SER A 127 12.79 0.35 -24.85
C SER A 127 11.30 0.24 -25.17
N SER A 128 10.46 0.87 -24.37
CA SER A 128 9.00 0.88 -24.60
C SER A 128 8.62 1.51 -25.95
N THR A 129 9.43 2.45 -26.48
CA THR A 129 9.21 3.10 -27.77
C THR A 129 9.70 2.31 -28.99
N ASP A 130 10.37 1.18 -28.77
CA ASP A 130 10.78 0.30 -29.86
C ASP A 130 9.55 -0.44 -30.43
N PRO A 131 9.26 -0.33 -31.74
CA PRO A 131 8.19 -1.11 -32.39
C PRO A 131 8.27 -2.61 -32.13
N ALA A 132 9.48 -3.18 -32.05
CA ALA A 132 9.68 -4.59 -31.70
C ALA A 132 9.29 -4.93 -30.26
N TYR A 133 9.25 -3.92 -29.36
CA TYR A 133 8.74 -4.06 -28.00
C TYR A 133 7.23 -3.87 -27.94
N TYR A 134 6.69 -2.70 -28.34
CA TYR A 134 5.28 -2.40 -28.14
C TYR A 134 4.33 -3.19 -29.06
N LYS A 135 4.82 -3.84 -30.10
CA LYS A 135 4.12 -4.91 -30.82
C LYS A 135 3.53 -5.93 -29.86
N TRP A 136 4.29 -6.30 -28.84
CA TRP A 136 3.84 -7.28 -27.85
C TRP A 136 2.92 -6.70 -26.79
N THR A 137 3.11 -5.45 -26.38
CA THR A 137 2.12 -4.72 -25.57
C THR A 137 0.76 -4.73 -26.25
N GLN A 138 0.73 -4.41 -27.55
CA GLN A 138 -0.48 -4.39 -28.36
C GLN A 138 -1.09 -5.77 -28.53
N TRP A 139 -0.27 -6.77 -28.80
CA TRP A 139 -0.73 -8.14 -28.94
C TRP A 139 -1.39 -8.66 -27.65
N MET A 140 -0.75 -8.46 -26.51
CA MET A 140 -1.31 -8.85 -25.19
C MET A 140 -2.61 -8.13 -24.90
N PHE A 141 -2.69 -6.84 -25.19
CA PHE A 141 -3.94 -6.09 -25.07
C PHE A 141 -5.04 -6.71 -25.96
N GLY A 142 -4.72 -7.08 -27.21
CA GLY A 142 -5.66 -7.76 -28.12
C GLY A 142 -6.15 -9.09 -27.56
N GLU A 143 -5.26 -9.88 -26.92
CA GLU A 143 -5.66 -11.13 -26.25
C GLU A 143 -6.54 -10.83 -24.99
N PHE A 144 -6.24 -9.78 -24.25
CA PHE A 144 -7.09 -9.36 -23.11
C PHE A 144 -8.47 -8.92 -23.60
N PHE A 145 -8.55 -8.20 -24.70
CA PHE A 145 -9.83 -7.79 -25.29
C PHE A 145 -10.67 -8.98 -25.74
N LYS A 146 -10.09 -9.95 -26.43
CA LYS A 146 -10.76 -11.18 -26.88
C LYS A 146 -11.30 -12.04 -25.71
N ASN A 147 -10.67 -11.94 -24.53
CA ASN A 147 -11.02 -12.70 -23.33
C ASN A 147 -11.76 -11.85 -22.27
N ASP A 148 -12.33 -10.72 -22.67
CA ASP A 148 -13.10 -9.81 -21.79
C ASP A 148 -12.33 -9.31 -20.55
N ILE A 149 -10.98 -9.32 -20.58
CA ILE A 149 -10.13 -8.72 -19.56
C ILE A 149 -9.95 -7.22 -19.84
N ALA A 150 -9.85 -6.84 -21.11
CA ALA A 150 -9.90 -5.44 -21.56
C ALA A 150 -11.26 -5.13 -22.15
N TYR A 151 -11.82 -3.97 -21.77
CA TYR A 151 -13.13 -3.53 -22.28
C TYR A 151 -13.20 -2.02 -22.38
N ARG A 152 -14.11 -1.52 -23.22
CA ARG A 152 -14.46 -0.10 -23.26
C ARG A 152 -15.80 0.10 -22.58
N GLY A 153 -15.82 0.90 -21.52
CA GLY A 153 -17.02 1.16 -20.75
C GLY A 153 -17.22 2.64 -20.46
N GLU A 154 -18.47 3.07 -20.27
CA GLU A 154 -18.77 4.38 -19.73
C GLU A 154 -18.68 4.36 -18.21
N GLY A 155 -17.88 5.26 -17.63
CA GLY A 155 -17.71 5.37 -16.20
C GLY A 155 -17.31 6.76 -15.74
N VAL A 156 -17.29 6.94 -14.42
CA VAL A 156 -16.72 8.14 -13.81
C VAL A 156 -15.21 7.94 -13.72
N VAL A 157 -14.47 8.81 -14.41
CA VAL A 157 -13.00 8.76 -14.48
C VAL A 157 -12.37 9.96 -13.80
N ASN A 158 -11.08 9.85 -13.46
CA ASN A 158 -10.29 10.93 -12.93
C ASN A 158 -9.69 11.75 -14.08
N TRP A 159 -10.27 12.90 -14.35
CA TRP A 159 -9.75 13.83 -15.33
C TRP A 159 -8.77 14.81 -14.68
N CYS A 160 -7.57 14.90 -15.21
CA CYS A 160 -6.59 15.90 -14.78
C CYS A 160 -6.64 17.12 -15.71
N PRO A 161 -7.03 18.33 -15.24
CA PRO A 161 -7.07 19.53 -16.06
C PRO A 161 -5.69 19.95 -16.58
N GLY A 162 -4.67 19.89 -15.76
CA GLY A 162 -3.31 20.28 -16.16
C GLY A 162 -2.62 19.28 -17.09
N CYS A 163 -2.95 18.00 -16.99
CA CYS A 163 -2.47 16.98 -17.92
C CYS A 163 -3.34 16.86 -19.18
N HIS A 164 -4.55 17.41 -19.21
CA HIS A 164 -5.54 17.27 -20.26
C HIS A 164 -5.83 15.80 -20.66
N THR A 165 -5.92 14.91 -19.66
CA THR A 165 -6.16 13.47 -19.88
C THR A 165 -6.74 12.81 -18.64
N VAL A 166 -7.27 11.61 -18.83
CA VAL A 166 -7.67 10.71 -17.75
C VAL A 166 -6.39 10.15 -17.09
N ILE A 167 -6.44 9.97 -15.77
CA ILE A 167 -5.40 9.29 -15.00
C ILE A 167 -6.01 8.14 -14.18
N ALA A 168 -5.20 7.13 -13.85
CA ALA A 168 -5.63 6.00 -13.03
C ALA A 168 -5.87 6.44 -11.56
N ASN A 169 -6.63 5.64 -10.80
CA ASN A 169 -6.93 5.93 -9.39
C ASN A 169 -5.66 6.03 -8.55
N GLU A 170 -4.68 5.19 -8.84
CA GLU A 170 -3.39 5.09 -8.17
C GLU A 170 -2.49 6.31 -8.39
N GLN A 171 -2.80 7.13 -9.40
CA GLN A 171 -2.09 8.38 -9.73
C GLN A 171 -2.73 9.61 -9.07
N VAL A 172 -3.81 9.43 -8.32
CA VAL A 172 -4.46 10.48 -7.51
C VAL A 172 -3.87 10.42 -6.10
N LEU A 173 -3.26 11.54 -5.67
CA LEU A 173 -2.69 11.66 -4.33
C LEU A 173 -3.78 11.72 -3.24
N ALA A 174 -3.38 11.52 -2.00
CA ALA A 174 -4.30 11.52 -0.86
C ALA A 174 -5.06 12.85 -0.65
N ASP A 175 -4.52 13.96 -1.15
CA ASP A 175 -5.16 15.28 -1.14
C ASP A 175 -6.08 15.54 -2.34
N GLY A 176 -6.32 14.55 -3.19
CA GLY A 176 -7.17 14.66 -4.38
C GLY A 176 -6.51 15.32 -5.58
N THR A 177 -5.19 15.51 -5.56
CA THR A 177 -4.43 16.13 -6.65
C THR A 177 -3.76 15.09 -7.55
N CYS A 178 -3.39 15.51 -8.74
CA CYS A 178 -2.61 14.70 -9.69
C CYS A 178 -1.15 14.59 -9.24
N GLU A 179 -0.60 13.39 -9.15
CA GLU A 179 0.81 13.14 -8.78
C GLU A 179 1.82 13.89 -9.67
N ARG A 180 1.42 14.25 -10.90
CA ARG A 180 2.29 14.84 -11.92
C ARG A 180 2.15 16.34 -12.06
N SER A 181 0.92 16.84 -12.20
CA SER A 181 0.66 18.29 -12.41
C SER A 181 0.43 19.02 -11.09
N GLY A 182 -0.02 18.32 -10.04
CA GLY A 182 -0.46 18.95 -8.79
C GLY A 182 -1.85 19.55 -8.85
N ASP A 183 -2.55 19.46 -9.99
CA ASP A 183 -3.90 20.00 -10.12
C ASP A 183 -4.93 19.11 -9.45
N VAL A 184 -6.01 19.72 -8.96
CA VAL A 184 -7.15 19.00 -8.39
C VAL A 184 -7.85 18.21 -9.48
N ILE A 185 -8.13 16.94 -9.20
CA ILE A 185 -8.76 16.01 -10.12
C ILE A 185 -10.26 16.30 -10.24
N GLU A 186 -10.75 16.33 -11.47
CA GLU A 186 -12.17 16.41 -11.77
C GLU A 186 -12.76 15.02 -12.06
N LYS A 187 -13.94 14.72 -11.52
CA LYS A 187 -14.66 13.49 -11.87
C LYS A 187 -15.50 13.76 -13.13
N LYS A 188 -15.18 13.07 -14.22
CA LYS A 188 -15.93 13.17 -15.50
C LYS A 188 -16.51 11.82 -15.89
N ARG A 189 -17.72 11.83 -16.44
CA ARG A 189 -18.31 10.64 -17.06
C ARG A 189 -17.94 10.63 -18.54
N MET A 190 -17.20 9.62 -18.97
CA MET A 190 -16.78 9.47 -20.35
C MET A 190 -16.46 8.01 -20.68
N PRO A 191 -16.50 7.60 -21.96
CA PRO A 191 -16.01 6.31 -22.41
C PRO A 191 -14.54 6.17 -22.10
N GLN A 192 -14.12 4.97 -21.62
CA GLN A 192 -12.73 4.70 -21.24
C GLN A 192 -12.36 3.24 -21.48
N TRP A 193 -11.13 3.00 -21.91
CA TRP A 193 -10.54 1.67 -21.92
C TRP A 193 -10.12 1.27 -20.50
N MET A 194 -10.59 0.10 -20.08
CA MET A 194 -10.42 -0.43 -18.74
C MET A 194 -9.85 -1.85 -18.81
N LEU A 195 -9.08 -2.22 -17.79
CA LEU A 195 -8.66 -3.60 -17.53
C LEU A 195 -9.33 -4.10 -16.24
N ARG A 196 -9.93 -5.30 -16.27
CA ARG A 196 -10.64 -5.92 -15.13
C ARG A 196 -9.69 -6.44 -14.07
N ILE A 197 -8.88 -5.56 -13.47
CA ILE A 197 -8.00 -5.93 -12.37
C ILE A 197 -8.78 -6.42 -11.14
N THR A 198 -10.04 -6.00 -11.01
CA THR A 198 -10.93 -6.42 -9.93
C THR A 198 -11.26 -7.90 -9.97
N ASP A 199 -11.33 -8.52 -11.16
CA ASP A 199 -11.56 -9.97 -11.33
C ASP A 199 -10.37 -10.81 -10.84
N PHE A 200 -9.22 -10.20 -10.61
CA PHE A 200 -7.99 -10.81 -10.10
C PHE A 200 -7.68 -10.41 -8.65
N ALA A 201 -8.60 -9.73 -7.97
CA ALA A 201 -8.34 -9.19 -6.64
C ALA A 201 -8.00 -10.28 -5.61
N ASP A 202 -8.71 -11.40 -5.60
CA ASP A 202 -8.40 -12.53 -4.73
C ASP A 202 -7.09 -13.21 -5.13
N ASP A 203 -6.83 -13.44 -6.41
CA ASP A 203 -5.56 -13.99 -6.91
C ASP A 203 -4.37 -13.10 -6.52
N LEU A 204 -4.55 -11.77 -6.55
CA LEU A 204 -3.53 -10.80 -6.13
C LEU A 204 -3.28 -10.87 -4.62
N LEU A 205 -4.31 -11.07 -3.80
CA LEU A 205 -4.19 -11.24 -2.35
C LEU A 205 -3.51 -12.57 -1.99
N GLU A 206 -3.96 -13.68 -2.59
CA GLU A 206 -3.41 -15.02 -2.34
C GLU A 206 -1.95 -15.13 -2.77
N GLY A 207 -1.60 -14.50 -3.90
CA GLY A 207 -0.22 -14.49 -4.40
C GLY A 207 0.77 -13.82 -3.45
N LEU A 208 0.35 -12.89 -2.58
CA LEU A 208 1.21 -12.27 -1.57
C LEU A 208 1.78 -13.28 -0.56
N GLU A 209 1.10 -14.39 -0.35
CA GLU A 209 1.57 -15.45 0.56
C GLU A 209 2.68 -16.33 -0.07
N THR A 210 2.88 -16.24 -1.39
CA THR A 210 3.86 -17.05 -2.13
C THR A 210 5.19 -16.33 -2.38
N VAL A 211 5.28 -15.03 -2.08
CA VAL A 211 6.44 -14.17 -2.34
C VAL A 211 7.17 -13.79 -1.05
N ASP A 212 8.51 -13.69 -1.14
CA ASP A 212 9.38 -13.25 -0.04
C ASP A 212 9.55 -11.72 -0.04
N TRP A 213 8.44 -11.03 0.24
CA TRP A 213 8.42 -9.57 0.32
C TRP A 213 8.30 -9.09 1.77
N PRO A 214 8.87 -7.92 2.12
CA PRO A 214 8.66 -7.30 3.41
C PRO A 214 7.17 -7.11 3.73
N GLU A 215 6.77 -7.38 4.98
CA GLU A 215 5.35 -7.39 5.36
C GLU A 215 4.65 -6.05 5.15
N HIS A 216 5.35 -4.93 5.35
CA HIS A 216 4.79 -3.61 5.09
C HIS A 216 4.39 -3.38 3.61
N ILE A 217 5.10 -4.01 2.66
CA ILE A 217 4.77 -3.96 1.23
C ILE A 217 3.51 -4.80 0.95
N LYS A 218 3.45 -6.01 1.50
CA LYS A 218 2.27 -6.89 1.40
C LYS A 218 1.04 -6.22 1.99
N GLU A 219 1.18 -5.63 3.17
CA GLU A 219 0.08 -4.96 3.85
C GLU A 219 -0.42 -3.74 3.08
N ALA A 220 0.48 -2.93 2.49
CA ALA A 220 0.09 -1.81 1.65
C ALA A 220 -0.75 -2.27 0.44
N GLN A 221 -0.40 -3.39 -0.20
CA GLN A 221 -1.21 -3.96 -1.28
C GLN A 221 -2.54 -4.54 -0.78
N ARG A 222 -2.56 -5.27 0.36
CA ARG A 222 -3.81 -5.76 0.96
C ARG A 222 -4.78 -4.63 1.27
N GLN A 223 -4.29 -3.54 1.86
CA GLN A 223 -5.10 -2.36 2.17
C GLN A 223 -5.58 -1.64 0.91
N TRP A 224 -4.76 -1.57 -0.14
CA TRP A 224 -5.13 -0.96 -1.41
C TRP A 224 -6.23 -1.76 -2.11
N ILE A 225 -6.07 -3.08 -2.20
CA ILE A 225 -7.09 -3.98 -2.76
C ILE A 225 -8.36 -3.91 -1.90
N GLY A 226 -8.21 -3.85 -0.58
CA GLY A 226 -9.26 -3.55 0.37
C GLY A 226 -10.43 -4.52 0.30
N ARG A 227 -10.15 -5.84 0.37
CA ARG A 227 -11.19 -6.87 0.38
C ARG A 227 -12.07 -6.73 1.61
N SER A 228 -13.37 -6.58 1.39
CA SER A 228 -14.41 -6.59 2.42
C SER A 228 -15.33 -7.78 2.22
N LYS A 229 -15.43 -8.65 3.22
CA LYS A 229 -16.34 -9.77 3.22
C LYS A 229 -17.69 -9.35 3.81
N GLY A 230 -18.76 -9.57 3.07
CA GLY A 230 -20.09 -9.15 3.49
C GLY A 230 -21.19 -9.84 2.69
N ALA A 231 -22.35 -9.21 2.65
CA ALA A 231 -23.53 -9.71 1.95
C ALA A 231 -24.08 -8.69 0.95
N GLU A 232 -24.48 -9.15 -0.22
CA GLU A 232 -25.34 -8.41 -1.12
C GLU A 232 -26.81 -8.73 -0.77
N ILE A 233 -27.59 -7.69 -0.46
CA ILE A 233 -28.99 -7.80 -0.06
C ILE A 233 -29.82 -6.88 -0.94
N SER A 234 -31.01 -7.32 -1.33
CA SER A 234 -31.93 -6.54 -2.15
C SER A 234 -33.11 -6.01 -1.33
N PHE A 235 -33.35 -4.71 -1.42
CA PHE A 235 -34.52 -4.05 -0.85
C PHE A 235 -35.50 -3.71 -1.97
N GLU A 236 -36.74 -4.18 -1.90
CA GLU A 236 -37.77 -3.82 -2.86
C GLU A 236 -38.13 -2.34 -2.69
N LEU A 237 -38.25 -1.59 -3.82
CA LEU A 237 -38.67 -0.19 -3.81
C LEU A 237 -40.15 -0.08 -3.98
N PHE A 238 -40.80 0.78 -3.18
CA PHE A 238 -42.20 1.11 -3.24
C PHE A 238 -42.36 2.58 -3.59
N PHE A 239 -43.26 2.87 -4.56
CA PHE A 239 -43.56 4.23 -5.02
C PHE A 239 -44.94 4.66 -4.56
N THR A 240 -45.03 5.69 -3.70
CA THR A 240 -46.28 6.11 -3.05
C THR A 240 -47.28 6.80 -4.02
N HIS A 241 -46.83 7.33 -5.16
CA HIS A 241 -47.63 8.12 -6.07
C HIS A 241 -48.05 7.42 -7.40
N GLN A 242 -47.85 6.11 -7.50
CA GLN A 242 -48.30 5.31 -8.65
C GLN A 242 -49.01 4.02 -8.20
N PRO A 243 -50.15 4.09 -7.52
CA PRO A 243 -50.83 2.88 -7.00
C PRO A 243 -51.54 2.03 -8.07
N GLU A 244 -51.84 2.54 -9.28
CA GLU A 244 -52.67 1.82 -10.26
C GLU A 244 -51.92 1.25 -11.48
N ALA A 245 -50.69 1.57 -11.70
CA ALA A 245 -49.89 0.96 -12.74
C ALA A 245 -49.02 -0.09 -12.09
N ASN A 246 -49.27 -1.33 -12.33
CA ASN A 246 -48.50 -2.58 -12.15
C ASN A 246 -46.97 -2.51 -12.32
N ASN A 247 -46.34 -1.46 -11.90
CA ASN A 247 -44.99 -1.02 -12.29
C ASN A 247 -44.10 -0.60 -11.14
N ASN A 248 -43.96 -1.45 -10.11
CA ASN A 248 -42.70 -1.55 -9.33
C ASN A 248 -41.64 -2.16 -10.25
N ARG A 249 -41.46 -1.59 -11.45
CA ARG A 249 -40.47 -2.06 -12.42
C ARG A 249 -39.41 -0.99 -12.62
N GLY A 250 -38.17 -1.42 -12.50
CA GLY A 250 -36.99 -0.63 -12.84
C GLY A 250 -36.94 -0.29 -14.33
N PRO A 251 -35.91 0.48 -14.76
CA PRO A 251 -35.70 0.92 -16.12
C PRO A 251 -35.76 -0.19 -17.18
N ASN A 252 -35.43 -1.41 -16.79
CA ASN A 252 -35.36 -2.60 -17.65
C ASN A 252 -36.61 -3.52 -17.56
N GLY A 253 -37.69 -3.09 -16.89
CA GLY A 253 -38.90 -3.88 -16.73
C GLY A 253 -38.84 -4.96 -15.61
N GLU A 254 -37.77 -5.02 -14.84
CA GLU A 254 -37.64 -5.86 -13.65
C GLU A 254 -38.32 -5.22 -12.45
N LYS A 255 -38.59 -6.01 -11.37
CA LYS A 255 -39.04 -5.43 -10.10
C LYS A 255 -38.03 -4.38 -9.62
N ALA A 256 -38.53 -3.20 -9.24
CA ALA A 256 -37.69 -2.14 -8.71
C ALA A 256 -37.09 -2.57 -7.38
N ALA A 257 -35.78 -2.78 -7.36
CA ALA A 257 -35.04 -3.19 -6.19
C ALA A 257 -33.74 -2.42 -6.06
N LEU A 258 -33.36 -2.16 -4.82
CA LEU A 258 -32.11 -1.52 -4.46
C LEU A 258 -31.18 -2.57 -3.88
N LYS A 259 -30.08 -2.84 -4.55
CA LYS A 259 -29.04 -3.74 -4.05
C LYS A 259 -28.08 -2.98 -3.18
N VAL A 260 -27.79 -3.52 -2.00
CA VAL A 260 -26.79 -2.98 -1.07
C VAL A 260 -25.75 -4.04 -0.74
N PHE A 261 -24.51 -3.61 -0.54
CA PHE A 261 -23.47 -4.43 0.06
C PHE A 261 -23.26 -3.98 1.51
N THR A 262 -23.28 -4.94 2.45
CA THR A 262 -22.99 -4.66 3.86
C THR A 262 -22.04 -5.69 4.45
N THR A 263 -21.12 -5.23 5.29
CA THR A 263 -20.26 -6.11 6.13
C THR A 263 -20.99 -6.54 7.41
N ARG A 264 -22.16 -5.94 7.69
CA ARG A 264 -22.95 -6.14 8.90
C ARG A 264 -24.39 -6.58 8.60
N PRO A 265 -24.60 -7.70 7.87
CA PRO A 265 -25.97 -8.22 7.66
C PRO A 265 -26.64 -8.64 8.98
N ASP A 266 -25.87 -8.89 10.03
CA ASP A 266 -26.34 -9.11 11.41
C ASP A 266 -27.15 -7.94 11.99
N THR A 267 -26.97 -6.71 11.46
CA THR A 267 -27.69 -5.52 11.92
C THR A 267 -28.92 -5.17 11.07
N LEU A 268 -29.29 -6.00 10.12
CA LEU A 268 -30.35 -5.71 9.14
C LEU A 268 -31.71 -5.37 9.76
N PHE A 269 -32.08 -5.98 10.88
CA PHE A 269 -33.29 -5.65 11.62
C PHE A 269 -33.28 -4.25 12.24
N GLY A 270 -32.09 -3.65 12.42
CA GLY A 270 -31.87 -2.29 12.89
C GLY A 270 -31.78 -1.24 11.79
N ALA A 271 -31.97 -1.63 10.52
CA ALA A 271 -31.94 -0.69 9.39
C ALA A 271 -33.24 0.15 9.38
N THR A 272 -33.09 1.48 9.54
CA THR A 272 -34.21 2.39 9.71
C THR A 272 -34.37 3.37 8.54
N TYR A 273 -33.39 3.43 7.63
CA TYR A 273 -33.47 4.19 6.38
C TYR A 273 -32.43 3.69 5.38
N MET A 274 -32.54 4.12 4.14
CA MET A 274 -31.57 3.85 3.06
C MET A 274 -30.91 5.14 2.61
N VAL A 275 -29.66 5.07 2.16
CA VAL A 275 -28.96 6.23 1.59
C VAL A 275 -28.33 5.86 0.25
N LEU A 276 -28.55 6.71 -0.74
CA LEU A 276 -28.01 6.60 -2.08
C LEU A 276 -26.94 7.66 -2.32
N ALA A 277 -25.91 7.29 -3.08
CA ALA A 277 -24.96 8.26 -3.60
C ALA A 277 -25.65 9.21 -4.61
N PRO A 278 -25.23 10.48 -4.71
CA PRO A 278 -25.76 11.43 -5.70
C PRO A 278 -25.63 10.97 -7.16
N GLU A 279 -24.70 10.07 -7.44
CA GLU A 279 -24.45 9.49 -8.77
C GLU A 279 -25.23 8.20 -9.04
N HIS A 280 -25.97 7.69 -8.05
CA HIS A 280 -26.66 6.42 -8.16
C HIS A 280 -27.70 6.42 -9.31
N PRO A 281 -27.82 5.34 -10.11
CA PRO A 281 -28.76 5.30 -11.24
C PRO A 281 -30.22 5.62 -10.85
N TRP A 282 -30.68 5.15 -9.69
CA TRP A 282 -32.04 5.46 -9.18
C TRP A 282 -32.23 6.95 -8.88
N VAL A 283 -31.23 7.66 -8.39
CA VAL A 283 -31.29 9.12 -8.18
C VAL A 283 -31.36 9.83 -9.52
N THR A 284 -30.54 9.41 -10.48
CA THR A 284 -30.55 9.96 -11.84
C THR A 284 -31.95 9.78 -12.50
N LEU A 285 -32.55 8.59 -12.40
CA LEU A 285 -33.88 8.29 -12.90
C LEU A 285 -34.96 9.12 -12.20
N ALA A 286 -34.90 9.24 -10.88
CA ALA A 286 -35.89 9.92 -10.07
C ALA A 286 -35.94 11.44 -10.33
N ILE A 287 -34.79 12.05 -10.71
CA ILE A 287 -34.72 13.47 -11.07
C ILE A 287 -34.98 13.76 -12.56
N ASP A 288 -35.14 12.73 -13.39
CA ASP A 288 -35.46 12.90 -14.82
C ASP A 288 -36.85 13.54 -15.00
N GLU A 289 -36.96 14.47 -15.93
CA GLU A 289 -38.21 15.20 -16.19
C GLU A 289 -39.37 14.29 -16.63
N ASN A 290 -39.07 13.19 -17.31
CA ASN A 290 -40.04 12.22 -17.81
C ASN A 290 -40.60 11.27 -16.72
N HIS A 291 -40.06 11.32 -15.50
CA HIS A 291 -40.47 10.44 -14.39
C HIS A 291 -41.04 11.27 -13.23
N ALA A 292 -42.33 11.08 -12.93
CA ALA A 292 -43.06 11.83 -11.88
C ALA A 292 -43.08 10.99 -10.58
N VAL A 293 -41.90 10.61 -10.05
CA VAL A 293 -41.80 9.73 -8.88
C VAL A 293 -41.60 10.52 -7.58
N LEU A 294 -40.95 11.68 -7.66
CA LEU A 294 -40.61 12.49 -6.48
C LEU A 294 -41.52 13.69 -6.28
N GLU A 295 -41.99 13.90 -5.06
CA GLU A 295 -42.70 15.09 -4.63
C GLU A 295 -41.78 16.32 -4.55
N ASN A 296 -40.52 16.12 -4.16
CA ASN A 296 -39.54 17.18 -3.92
C ASN A 296 -38.40 17.20 -4.97
N LYS A 297 -38.70 16.88 -6.22
CA LYS A 297 -37.69 16.72 -7.32
C LYS A 297 -36.71 17.89 -7.43
N GLN A 298 -37.16 19.14 -7.29
CA GLN A 298 -36.30 20.32 -7.44
C GLN A 298 -35.28 20.41 -6.29
N GLU A 299 -35.68 20.07 -5.06
CA GLU A 299 -34.79 20.01 -3.91
C GLU A 299 -33.69 18.96 -4.10
N VAL A 300 -34.08 17.76 -4.55
CA VAL A 300 -33.12 16.65 -4.85
C VAL A 300 -32.15 17.05 -5.95
N LYS A 301 -32.64 17.69 -7.04
CA LYS A 301 -31.80 18.20 -8.13
C LYS A 301 -30.74 19.20 -7.63
N ALA A 302 -31.15 20.15 -6.81
CA ALA A 302 -30.26 21.17 -6.25
C ALA A 302 -29.20 20.52 -5.35
N TYR A 303 -29.59 19.58 -4.51
CA TYR A 303 -28.66 18.84 -3.65
C TYR A 303 -27.62 18.03 -4.45
N VAL A 304 -28.09 17.25 -5.43
CA VAL A 304 -27.22 16.45 -6.31
C VAL A 304 -26.21 17.33 -7.07
N ALA A 305 -26.65 18.50 -7.54
CA ALA A 305 -25.76 19.45 -8.22
C ALA A 305 -24.68 20.00 -7.28
N ALA A 306 -25.03 20.32 -6.04
CA ALA A 306 -24.09 20.80 -5.02
C ALA A 306 -23.11 19.69 -4.57
N ALA A 307 -23.59 18.47 -4.37
CA ALA A 307 -22.78 17.34 -3.95
C ALA A 307 -21.73 16.95 -5.01
N LYS A 308 -22.06 17.08 -6.31
CA LYS A 308 -21.13 16.82 -7.41
C LYS A 308 -19.94 17.79 -7.49
N GLN A 309 -20.02 18.94 -6.82
CA GLN A 309 -18.91 19.90 -6.75
C GLN A 309 -17.89 19.56 -5.65
N LYS A 310 -18.23 18.66 -4.72
CA LYS A 310 -17.34 18.22 -3.66
C LYS A 310 -16.50 17.03 -4.13
N ASN A 311 -15.23 16.99 -3.74
CA ASN A 311 -14.37 15.82 -3.98
C ASN A 311 -14.65 14.67 -2.99
N ASP A 312 -14.14 13.45 -3.29
CA ASP A 312 -14.41 12.26 -2.48
C ASP A 312 -13.84 12.38 -1.04
N ILE A 313 -12.80 13.18 -0.82
CA ILE A 313 -12.20 13.42 0.50
C ILE A 313 -13.10 14.33 1.33
N GLU A 314 -13.57 15.44 0.73
CA GLU A 314 -14.50 16.33 1.38
C GLU A 314 -15.82 15.64 1.73
N ARG A 315 -16.26 14.69 0.89
CA ARG A 315 -17.45 13.87 1.12
C ARG A 315 -17.23 12.81 2.18
N GLY A 316 -16.02 12.24 2.27
CA GLY A 316 -15.63 11.21 3.24
C GLY A 316 -15.24 11.74 4.63
N ASP A 317 -15.19 13.06 4.82
CA ASP A 317 -14.80 13.67 6.10
C ASP A 317 -15.89 13.46 7.17
N ASN A 318 -15.58 12.59 8.12
CA ASN A 318 -16.48 12.25 9.21
C ASN A 318 -16.67 13.37 10.23
N THR A 319 -15.83 14.40 10.22
CA THR A 319 -15.90 15.52 11.17
C THR A 319 -16.90 16.59 10.75
N LYS A 320 -17.37 16.57 9.51
CA LYS A 320 -18.34 17.53 8.98
C LYS A 320 -19.77 17.13 9.32
N GLU A 321 -20.63 18.14 9.48
CA GLU A 321 -22.08 18.00 9.60
C GLU A 321 -22.64 17.19 8.43
N LYS A 322 -23.49 16.21 8.72
CA LYS A 322 -24.08 15.32 7.71
C LYS A 322 -25.22 16.04 6.99
N THR A 323 -25.17 16.01 5.66
CA THR A 323 -26.21 16.61 4.79
C THR A 323 -26.86 15.55 3.92
N GLY A 324 -28.12 15.74 3.56
CA GLY A 324 -28.86 14.84 2.70
C GLY A 324 -30.25 15.38 2.39
N VAL A 325 -30.94 14.73 1.46
CA VAL A 325 -32.34 15.04 1.09
C VAL A 325 -33.10 13.74 0.95
N GLU A 326 -34.28 13.66 1.55
CA GLU A 326 -35.19 12.54 1.38
C GLU A 326 -35.72 12.47 -0.05
N LEU A 327 -35.78 11.28 -0.62
CA LEU A 327 -36.47 11.02 -1.90
C LEU A 327 -37.96 10.81 -1.65
N LYS A 328 -38.70 11.90 -1.36
CA LYS A 328 -40.12 11.84 -1.02
C LYS A 328 -40.96 11.22 -2.13
N GLY A 329 -41.65 10.14 -1.83
CA GLY A 329 -42.37 9.33 -2.79
C GLY A 329 -41.74 7.97 -3.09
N ILE A 330 -40.54 7.70 -2.53
CA ILE A 330 -39.83 6.42 -2.64
C ILE A 330 -39.56 5.85 -1.24
N LEU A 331 -40.01 4.63 -0.99
CA LEU A 331 -39.72 3.86 0.20
C LEU A 331 -38.99 2.58 -0.19
N ALA A 332 -38.17 2.04 0.72
CA ALA A 332 -37.56 0.72 0.57
C ALA A 332 -38.17 -0.24 1.60
N VAL A 333 -38.39 -1.48 1.21
CA VAL A 333 -38.94 -2.51 2.11
C VAL A 333 -37.75 -3.29 2.69
N ASN A 334 -37.59 -3.27 4.01
CA ASN A 334 -36.56 -4.06 4.69
C ASN A 334 -36.92 -5.56 4.58
N PRO A 335 -36.08 -6.38 3.91
CA PRO A 335 -36.42 -7.80 3.66
C PRO A 335 -36.41 -8.68 4.91
N ALA A 336 -35.89 -8.18 6.05
CA ALA A 336 -35.86 -8.96 7.28
C ALA A 336 -37.16 -8.89 8.08
N ASN A 337 -37.83 -7.72 8.10
CA ASN A 337 -39.02 -7.49 8.91
C ASN A 337 -40.23 -6.95 8.13
N GLY A 338 -40.08 -6.62 6.84
CA GLY A 338 -41.13 -6.08 5.97
C GLY A 338 -41.45 -4.61 6.24
N GLU A 339 -40.66 -3.88 7.03
CA GLU A 339 -40.88 -2.45 7.28
C GLU A 339 -40.56 -1.60 6.06
N GLU A 340 -41.42 -0.62 5.80
CA GLU A 340 -41.20 0.42 4.81
C GLU A 340 -40.31 1.53 5.44
N ILE A 341 -39.10 1.76 4.88
CA ILE A 341 -38.14 2.74 5.39
C ILE A 341 -37.87 3.82 4.35
N PRO A 342 -37.64 5.09 4.74
CA PRO A 342 -37.38 6.18 3.82
C PRO A 342 -36.03 6.02 3.10
N VAL A 343 -35.95 6.61 1.90
CA VAL A 343 -34.74 6.63 1.08
C VAL A 343 -34.23 8.05 0.98
N TYR A 344 -32.95 8.24 1.28
CA TYR A 344 -32.25 9.53 1.20
C TYR A 344 -31.20 9.53 0.10
N VAL A 345 -30.85 10.70 -0.40
CA VAL A 345 -29.63 10.95 -1.13
C VAL A 345 -28.68 11.75 -0.21
N ALA A 346 -27.43 11.30 -0.06
CA ALA A 346 -26.45 12.00 0.75
C ALA A 346 -25.04 11.89 0.17
N ASP A 347 -24.24 12.92 0.37
CA ASP A 347 -22.91 13.06 -0.23
C ASP A 347 -21.84 12.17 0.47
N TYR A 348 -22.07 11.74 1.71
CA TYR A 348 -21.14 10.83 2.40
C TYR A 348 -21.13 9.39 1.85
N VAL A 349 -22.11 9.05 0.99
CA VAL A 349 -22.13 7.78 0.26
C VAL A 349 -21.45 7.98 -1.09
N LEU A 350 -20.42 7.20 -1.39
CA LEU A 350 -19.64 7.29 -2.61
C LEU A 350 -20.19 6.34 -3.67
N GLY A 351 -20.52 6.86 -4.84
CA GLY A 351 -21.07 6.08 -5.96
C GLY A 351 -20.14 5.01 -6.54
N GLY A 352 -18.84 5.10 -6.23
CA GLY A 352 -17.83 4.16 -6.70
C GLY A 352 -17.44 3.08 -5.68
N TYR A 353 -18.11 2.98 -4.53
CA TYR A 353 -17.88 1.94 -3.55
C TYR A 353 -19.12 1.06 -3.37
N GLY A 354 -18.95 -0.26 -3.45
CA GLY A 354 -20.04 -1.22 -3.40
C GLY A 354 -21.06 -0.95 -4.50
N THR A 355 -22.33 -0.88 -4.13
CA THR A 355 -23.45 -0.59 -5.04
C THR A 355 -23.78 0.89 -5.16
N GLY A 356 -23.10 1.79 -4.46
CA GLY A 356 -23.49 3.20 -4.31
C GLY A 356 -24.73 3.43 -3.47
N ALA A 357 -25.17 2.41 -2.73
CA ALA A 357 -26.29 2.42 -1.82
C ALA A 357 -25.92 1.73 -0.50
N ILE A 358 -26.39 2.25 0.61
CA ILE A 358 -26.22 1.65 1.93
C ILE A 358 -27.56 1.47 2.64
N MET A 359 -27.70 0.41 3.40
CA MET A 359 -28.68 0.31 4.47
C MET A 359 -28.10 1.01 5.69
N ALA A 360 -28.80 1.93 6.26
CA ALA A 360 -28.33 2.68 7.42
C ALA A 360 -28.77 2.02 8.73
N VAL A 361 -27.80 1.77 9.61
CA VAL A 361 -28.00 1.10 10.90
C VAL A 361 -27.49 1.99 12.05
N PRO A 362 -28.20 3.05 12.37
CA PRO A 362 -27.71 4.14 13.20
C PRO A 362 -27.33 3.76 14.65
N ALA A 363 -27.81 2.64 15.16
CA ALA A 363 -27.37 2.14 16.47
C ALA A 363 -25.96 1.47 16.42
N HIS A 364 -25.48 1.10 15.20
CA HIS A 364 -24.30 0.27 14.99
C HIS A 364 -23.27 0.84 14.01
N ASP A 365 -23.50 2.03 13.44
CA ASP A 365 -22.57 2.79 12.60
C ASP A 365 -22.58 4.27 12.98
N GLU A 366 -21.39 4.84 13.22
CA GLU A 366 -21.24 6.22 13.68
C GLU A 366 -21.73 7.26 12.66
N ARG A 367 -21.51 7.02 11.37
CA ARG A 367 -21.92 7.94 10.30
C ARG A 367 -23.44 7.93 10.16
N ASP A 368 -24.04 6.75 10.22
CA ASP A 368 -25.48 6.58 10.16
C ASP A 368 -26.15 7.18 11.41
N ASN A 369 -25.52 7.04 12.59
CA ASN A 369 -26.00 7.64 13.83
C ASN A 369 -26.02 9.18 13.74
N ALA A 370 -24.92 9.79 13.28
CA ALA A 370 -24.84 11.24 13.12
C ALA A 370 -25.91 11.75 12.13
N PHE A 371 -26.14 11.05 11.00
CA PHE A 371 -27.17 11.38 10.05
C PHE A 371 -28.59 11.21 10.64
N ALA A 372 -28.86 10.08 11.31
CA ALA A 372 -30.16 9.82 11.92
C ALA A 372 -30.53 10.90 12.95
N ARG A 373 -29.58 11.37 13.74
CA ARG A 373 -29.80 12.44 14.72
C ARG A 373 -30.10 13.77 14.04
N GLU A 374 -29.37 14.13 12.99
CA GLU A 374 -29.58 15.37 12.22
C GLU A 374 -30.97 15.41 11.58
N PHE A 375 -31.43 14.28 11.04
CA PHE A 375 -32.71 14.18 10.35
C PHE A 375 -33.84 13.63 11.22
N ASN A 376 -33.61 13.49 12.54
CA ASN A 376 -34.57 12.96 13.51
C ASN A 376 -35.20 11.61 13.10
N LEU A 377 -34.34 10.70 12.58
CA LEU A 377 -34.72 9.36 12.14
C LEU A 377 -34.64 8.35 13.31
N PRO A 378 -35.40 7.25 13.28
CA PRO A 378 -35.35 6.23 14.32
C PRO A 378 -33.97 5.59 14.45
N ILE A 379 -33.52 5.34 15.69
CA ILE A 379 -32.30 4.62 16.02
C ILE A 379 -32.70 3.34 16.74
N ARG A 380 -32.39 2.17 16.17
CA ARG A 380 -32.83 0.86 16.71
C ARG A 380 -31.63 -0.05 16.94
N SER A 381 -31.41 -0.39 18.21
CA SER A 381 -30.40 -1.36 18.61
C SER A 381 -30.91 -2.79 18.45
N VAL A 382 -30.04 -3.66 17.87
CA VAL A 382 -30.36 -5.09 17.64
C VAL A 382 -29.22 -6.03 18.05
N ILE A 383 -28.12 -5.50 18.59
CA ILE A 383 -26.99 -6.27 19.12
C ILE A 383 -26.65 -5.78 20.51
N THR A 384 -26.34 -6.73 21.38
CA THR A 384 -25.99 -6.48 22.79
C THR A 384 -24.82 -7.36 23.20
N PRO A 385 -23.93 -6.92 24.11
CA PRO A 385 -22.85 -7.75 24.63
C PRO A 385 -23.33 -9.01 25.39
N GLY A 386 -24.56 -9.02 25.90
CA GLY A 386 -25.09 -10.14 26.66
C GLY A 386 -26.61 -10.10 26.77
N LYS A 387 -27.18 -11.05 27.52
CA LYS A 387 -28.64 -11.14 27.70
C LYS A 387 -29.16 -9.89 28.45
N ILE A 388 -30.15 -9.20 27.87
CA ILE A 388 -30.83 -8.08 28.48
C ILE A 388 -31.76 -8.60 29.58
N LEU A 389 -31.63 -8.09 30.78
CA LEU A 389 -32.39 -8.50 31.93
C LEU A 389 -33.43 -7.47 32.37
N TYR A 390 -33.24 -6.21 32.06
CA TYR A 390 -34.13 -5.08 32.38
C TYR A 390 -34.31 -4.20 31.15
N ALA A 391 -35.53 -3.65 31.01
CA ALA A 391 -35.81 -2.71 29.94
C ALA A 391 -36.65 -1.55 30.51
N GLY A 392 -36.36 -0.33 30.02
CA GLY A 392 -37.09 0.86 30.54
C GLY A 392 -37.09 1.99 29.53
N ALA A 393 -37.88 3.03 29.80
CA ALA A 393 -37.99 4.16 28.89
C ALA A 393 -37.95 5.51 29.65
N LEU A 394 -37.44 6.54 28.92
CA LEU A 394 -37.71 7.93 29.15
C LEU A 394 -38.75 8.41 28.13
N LEU A 395 -39.73 9.22 28.57
CA LEU A 395 -40.80 9.69 27.69
C LEU A 395 -40.58 11.18 27.39
N GLU A 396 -40.54 11.57 26.12
CA GLU A 396 -40.45 12.99 25.73
C GLU A 396 -41.75 13.70 26.02
N SER A 397 -41.67 14.77 26.81
CA SER A 397 -42.86 15.57 27.15
C SER A 397 -43.32 16.37 25.90
N LYS A 398 -44.58 16.20 25.56
CA LYS A 398 -45.25 16.96 24.48
C LYS A 398 -45.53 18.40 24.93
N GLN A 399 -45.85 18.62 26.23
CA GLN A 399 -46.21 19.92 26.77
C GLN A 399 -44.96 20.78 27.05
N ASN A 400 -43.81 20.13 27.34
CA ASN A 400 -42.55 20.78 27.69
C ASN A 400 -41.44 20.26 26.73
N PRO A 401 -41.35 20.76 25.50
CA PRO A 401 -40.35 20.30 24.56
C PRO A 401 -38.92 20.39 25.12
N GLY A 402 -38.14 19.33 24.99
CA GLY A 402 -36.78 19.22 25.52
C GLY A 402 -36.70 18.70 26.96
N SER A 403 -37.87 18.38 27.58
CA SER A 403 -37.94 17.72 28.88
C SER A 403 -38.43 16.29 28.76
N TYR A 404 -38.06 15.47 29.74
CA TYR A 404 -38.38 14.05 29.80
C TYR A 404 -39.24 13.74 30.99
N ILE A 405 -40.18 12.87 30.84
CA ILE A 405 -41.05 12.34 31.89
C ILE A 405 -40.34 11.12 32.45
N ILE A 406 -40.06 11.12 33.77
CA ILE A 406 -39.39 10.06 34.49
C ILE A 406 -40.15 9.67 35.74
N GLN A 407 -39.91 8.47 36.23
CA GLN A 407 -40.61 7.94 37.44
C GLN A 407 -39.85 8.34 38.71
N TYR A 408 -40.50 8.94 39.66
CA TYR A 408 -40.01 9.07 41.04
C TYR A 408 -40.58 7.91 41.88
N ARG A 409 -39.73 7.03 42.38
CA ARG A 409 -40.10 5.95 43.30
C ARG A 409 -39.99 6.44 44.72
N ASN A 410 -41.12 6.52 45.46
CA ASN A 410 -41.11 6.95 46.84
C ASN A 410 -40.34 5.94 47.73
N HIS A 411 -40.08 6.34 49.02
CA HIS A 411 -39.21 5.54 49.91
C HIS A 411 -39.76 4.14 50.30
N GLU A 412 -41.01 3.83 49.96
CA GLU A 412 -41.64 2.54 50.23
C GLU A 412 -41.22 1.42 49.27
N PHE A 413 -40.66 1.82 48.11
CA PHE A 413 -40.17 0.85 47.16
C PHE A 413 -38.84 0.19 47.62
N LYS A 414 -38.74 -1.12 47.52
CA LYS A 414 -37.54 -1.89 47.90
C LYS A 414 -36.37 -1.62 47.00
N THR A 415 -36.65 -1.30 45.73
CA THR A 415 -35.63 -1.04 44.70
C THR A 415 -35.78 0.40 44.23
N PHE A 416 -34.71 1.15 44.22
CA PHE A 416 -34.64 2.57 43.83
C PHE A 416 -35.58 3.50 44.64
N GLY A 417 -35.98 3.12 45.88
CA GLY A 417 -36.82 3.97 46.76
C GLY A 417 -36.16 5.31 47.05
N GLY A 418 -36.90 6.41 46.83
CA GLY A 418 -36.40 7.79 46.95
C GLY A 418 -35.58 8.28 45.74
N GLN A 419 -35.61 7.57 44.61
CA GLN A 419 -34.85 7.95 43.40
C GLN A 419 -35.75 8.15 42.17
N PHE A 420 -35.27 8.95 41.24
CA PHE A 420 -35.79 9.03 39.89
C PHE A 420 -35.19 7.91 39.03
N THR A 421 -36.05 7.20 38.29
CA THR A 421 -35.66 6.04 37.46
C THR A 421 -36.42 6.03 36.13
N PHE A 422 -36.08 5.11 35.26
CA PHE A 422 -36.90 4.80 34.07
C PHE A 422 -38.26 4.25 34.48
N PHE A 423 -39.28 4.46 33.62
CA PHE A 423 -40.46 3.57 33.61
C PHE A 423 -40.03 2.25 32.98
N GLY A 424 -40.39 1.12 33.61
CA GLY A 424 -40.04 -0.19 33.11
C GLY A 424 -39.65 -1.19 34.15
N GLY A 425 -39.31 -2.41 33.73
CA GLY A 425 -39.13 -3.52 34.65
C GLY A 425 -38.18 -4.60 34.13
N LYS A 426 -38.37 -5.81 34.71
CA LYS A 426 -37.59 -6.97 34.34
C LYS A 426 -38.19 -7.60 33.10
N VAL A 427 -37.33 -8.04 32.17
CA VAL A 427 -37.72 -8.80 30.99
C VAL A 427 -38.16 -10.19 31.43
N ASP A 428 -39.43 -10.54 31.25
CA ASP A 428 -40.04 -11.77 31.73
C ASP A 428 -40.21 -12.83 30.62
N GLY A 429 -39.91 -14.07 30.93
CA GLY A 429 -40.14 -15.19 30.02
C GLY A 429 -39.43 -15.05 28.67
N ASP A 430 -40.20 -15.14 27.60
CA ASP A 430 -39.76 -15.07 26.22
C ASP A 430 -40.12 -13.73 25.55
N GLU A 431 -40.49 -12.69 26.35
CA GLU A 431 -40.78 -11.37 25.80
C GLU A 431 -39.46 -10.70 25.30
N THR A 432 -39.57 -9.89 24.26
CA THR A 432 -38.45 -9.05 23.86
C THR A 432 -38.31 -7.84 24.78
N PRO A 433 -37.14 -7.20 24.87
CA PRO A 433 -36.98 -5.97 25.68
C PRO A 433 -37.94 -4.85 25.27
N GLU A 434 -38.27 -4.70 23.99
CA GLU A 434 -39.30 -3.75 23.52
C GLU A 434 -40.69 -4.11 24.02
N GLN A 435 -41.05 -5.39 24.00
CA GLN A 435 -42.34 -5.86 24.53
C GLN A 435 -42.41 -5.63 26.02
N CYS A 436 -41.32 -5.81 26.76
CA CYS A 436 -41.23 -5.48 28.17
C CYS A 436 -41.54 -3.99 28.41
N ILE A 437 -40.90 -3.07 27.68
CA ILE A 437 -41.17 -1.64 27.81
C ILE A 437 -42.64 -1.31 27.53
N ILE A 438 -43.20 -1.88 26.46
CA ILE A 438 -44.61 -1.65 26.08
C ILE A 438 -45.55 -2.12 27.19
N ARG A 439 -45.32 -3.34 27.73
CA ARG A 439 -46.12 -3.89 28.84
C ARG A 439 -46.00 -3.07 30.10
N GLU A 440 -44.81 -2.78 30.56
CA GLU A 440 -44.56 -2.03 31.79
C GLU A 440 -45.14 -0.60 31.70
N ILE A 441 -45.03 0.09 30.58
CA ILE A 441 -45.61 1.42 30.40
C ILE A 441 -47.14 1.37 30.35
N GLU A 442 -47.74 0.33 29.76
CA GLU A 442 -49.19 0.15 29.83
C GLU A 442 -49.66 -0.12 31.27
N GLU A 443 -48.91 -0.94 32.04
CA GLU A 443 -49.20 -1.27 33.42
C GLU A 443 -48.96 -0.06 34.36
N GLU A 444 -47.86 0.70 34.21
CA GLU A 444 -47.49 1.80 35.10
C GLU A 444 -48.22 3.12 34.77
N LEU A 445 -48.55 3.36 33.48
CA LEU A 445 -49.03 4.68 33.01
C LEU A 445 -50.34 4.65 32.19
N GLU A 446 -50.95 3.50 31.93
CA GLU A 446 -52.09 3.28 31.04
C GLU A 446 -51.86 3.79 29.59
N LEU A 447 -50.57 3.90 29.17
CA LEU A 447 -50.16 4.41 27.88
C LEU A 447 -49.90 3.24 26.94
N LYS A 448 -50.69 3.14 25.83
CA LYS A 448 -50.53 2.12 24.82
C LYS A 448 -49.48 2.56 23.80
N LEU A 449 -48.40 1.79 23.71
CA LEU A 449 -47.29 2.02 22.80
C LEU A 449 -47.19 0.94 21.73
N THR A 450 -46.56 1.31 20.64
CA THR A 450 -46.06 0.40 19.59
C THR A 450 -44.58 0.67 19.34
N PRO A 451 -43.82 -0.22 18.69
CA PRO A 451 -42.42 0.04 18.38
C PRO A 451 -42.16 1.32 17.55
N LYS A 452 -43.18 1.84 16.84
CA LYS A 452 -43.10 3.09 16.07
C LYS A 452 -43.07 4.34 16.96
N ASP A 453 -43.50 4.24 18.20
CA ASP A 453 -43.47 5.34 19.16
C ASP A 453 -42.09 5.57 19.78
N PHE A 454 -41.17 4.61 19.57
CA PHE A 454 -39.78 4.73 20.03
C PHE A 454 -38.96 5.58 19.04
N ARG A 455 -38.33 6.66 19.56
CA ARG A 455 -37.38 7.46 18.81
C ARG A 455 -36.03 6.74 18.74
N GLU A 456 -35.56 6.24 19.85
CA GLU A 456 -34.25 5.62 20.00
C GLU A 456 -34.35 4.42 20.94
N THR A 457 -33.60 3.37 20.65
CA THR A 457 -33.36 2.26 21.58
C THR A 457 -31.85 1.98 21.67
N TYR A 458 -31.32 1.89 22.88
CA TYR A 458 -29.92 1.59 23.15
C TYR A 458 -29.78 0.52 24.20
N THR A 459 -28.68 -0.23 24.15
CA THR A 459 -28.26 -1.13 25.21
C THR A 459 -27.07 -0.57 25.95
N PHE A 460 -27.03 -0.79 27.27
CA PHE A 460 -25.92 -0.39 28.11
C PHE A 460 -25.84 -1.28 29.36
N ILE A 461 -24.70 -1.22 30.06
CA ILE A 461 -24.50 -1.98 31.30
C ILE A 461 -24.84 -1.07 32.47
N GLY A 462 -25.97 -1.35 33.13
CA GLY A 462 -26.39 -0.69 34.37
C GLY A 462 -25.83 -1.37 35.62
N GLU A 463 -26.09 -0.77 36.79
CA GLU A 463 -25.72 -1.37 38.10
C GLU A 463 -26.71 -2.45 38.53
N PRO A 464 -26.28 -3.53 39.16
CA PRO A 464 -24.92 -4.01 39.38
C PRO A 464 -24.40 -4.89 38.21
N ASN A 465 -23.79 -4.27 37.23
CA ASN A 465 -23.22 -4.97 36.05
C ASN A 465 -24.26 -5.78 35.23
N THR A 466 -25.45 -5.20 35.07
CA THR A 466 -26.60 -5.83 34.40
C THR A 466 -26.84 -5.21 33.05
N GLN A 467 -26.99 -6.05 32.01
CA GLN A 467 -27.31 -5.57 30.65
C GLN A 467 -28.76 -5.05 30.63
N MET A 468 -28.94 -3.82 30.20
CA MET A 468 -30.21 -3.12 30.11
C MET A 468 -30.44 -2.58 28.70
N MET A 469 -31.71 -2.45 28.30
CA MET A 469 -32.16 -1.67 27.16
C MET A 469 -32.98 -0.47 27.62
N THR A 470 -32.74 0.68 26.99
CA THR A 470 -33.55 1.87 27.24
C THR A 470 -34.10 2.43 25.93
N ALA A 471 -35.35 2.89 25.96
CA ALA A 471 -36.00 3.55 24.84
C ALA A 471 -36.31 5.00 25.17
N ILE A 472 -36.35 5.84 24.13
CA ILE A 472 -36.97 7.17 24.17
C ILE A 472 -38.29 7.09 23.43
N VAL A 473 -39.40 7.39 24.14
CA VAL A 473 -40.74 7.43 23.57
C VAL A 473 -41.08 8.87 23.16
N ARG A 474 -41.59 9.09 21.95
CA ARG A 474 -41.88 10.44 21.40
C ARG A 474 -43.19 11.02 21.87
N ASP A 475 -43.25 12.35 21.97
CA ASP A 475 -44.49 13.19 21.99
C ASP A 475 -45.54 12.77 23.02
N VAL A 476 -45.12 12.36 24.20
CA VAL A 476 -46.04 11.89 25.24
C VAL A 476 -46.74 13.04 25.95
N ASP A 477 -48.06 13.03 25.97
CA ASP A 477 -48.88 14.02 26.67
C ASP A 477 -49.04 13.62 28.13
N GLU A 478 -48.17 14.18 28.97
CA GLU A 478 -48.11 13.90 30.42
C GLU A 478 -49.41 14.18 31.16
N THR A 479 -50.29 15.03 30.61
CA THR A 479 -51.58 15.36 31.26
C THR A 479 -52.60 14.22 31.15
N LYS A 480 -52.33 13.23 30.31
CA LYS A 480 -53.18 12.05 30.10
C LYS A 480 -52.66 10.78 30.79
N LEU A 481 -51.54 10.85 31.42
CA LEU A 481 -50.94 9.69 32.07
C LEU A 481 -51.55 9.44 33.42
N VAL A 482 -51.80 8.18 33.75
CA VAL A 482 -52.24 7.71 35.06
C VAL A 482 -51.09 6.92 35.66
N CYS A 483 -50.43 7.47 36.67
CA CYS A 483 -49.28 6.77 37.28
C CYS A 483 -49.78 5.86 38.41
N HIS A 484 -49.54 4.57 38.23
CA HIS A 484 -49.90 3.53 39.22
C HIS A 484 -48.75 3.20 40.17
N GLU A 485 -47.49 3.42 39.77
CA GLU A 485 -46.31 3.17 40.58
C GLU A 485 -45.45 4.43 40.75
N GLY A 486 -45.40 4.98 41.97
CA GLY A 486 -44.61 6.19 42.25
C GLY A 486 -45.26 7.49 41.77
N GLU A 487 -44.47 8.46 41.34
CA GLU A 487 -44.93 9.77 40.91
C GLU A 487 -44.26 10.15 39.57
N ILE A 488 -44.97 10.88 38.72
CA ILE A 488 -44.43 11.44 37.46
C ILE A 488 -43.65 12.73 37.78
N ALA A 489 -42.43 12.83 37.24
CA ALA A 489 -41.66 14.07 37.22
C ALA A 489 -41.32 14.42 35.76
N VAL A 490 -41.40 15.72 35.44
CA VAL A 490 -40.98 16.26 34.16
C VAL A 490 -39.69 17.03 34.38
N MET A 491 -38.58 16.62 33.77
CA MET A 491 -37.25 17.16 34.02
C MET A 491 -36.51 17.40 32.70
N THR A 492 -35.76 18.49 32.63
CA THR A 492 -34.79 18.74 31.55
C THR A 492 -33.56 17.85 31.71
N LEU A 493 -32.74 17.70 30.65
CA LEU A 493 -31.49 16.96 30.74
C LEU A 493 -30.54 17.53 31.80
N GLU A 494 -30.49 18.87 31.93
CA GLU A 494 -29.67 19.54 32.95
C GLU A 494 -30.16 19.20 34.37
N GLU A 495 -31.49 19.21 34.62
CA GLU A 495 -32.07 18.84 35.91
C GLU A 495 -31.79 17.34 36.21
N ILE A 496 -31.91 16.43 35.21
CA ILE A 496 -31.63 15.01 35.41
C ILE A 496 -30.17 14.80 35.81
N LEU A 497 -29.23 15.52 35.19
CA LEU A 497 -27.82 15.41 35.53
C LEU A 497 -27.43 16.04 36.86
N ALA A 498 -28.12 17.12 37.25
CA ALA A 498 -27.82 17.87 38.50
C ALA A 498 -28.44 17.24 39.77
N ASP A 499 -29.59 16.56 39.66
CA ASP A 499 -30.31 16.03 40.84
C ASP A 499 -29.67 14.72 41.32
N SER A 500 -29.14 14.75 42.55
CA SER A 500 -28.48 13.58 43.18
C SER A 500 -29.43 12.38 43.44
N ARG A 501 -30.74 12.58 43.37
CA ARG A 501 -31.75 11.53 43.53
C ARG A 501 -31.97 10.75 42.21
N VAL A 502 -31.47 11.23 41.09
CA VAL A 502 -31.57 10.48 39.84
C VAL A 502 -30.65 9.26 39.91
N SER A 503 -31.20 8.10 39.59
CA SER A 503 -30.46 6.82 39.60
C SER A 503 -29.24 6.89 38.65
N LYS A 504 -28.20 6.18 39.03
CA LYS A 504 -26.96 6.14 38.24
C LYS A 504 -27.19 5.68 36.78
N ALA A 505 -28.08 4.70 36.61
CA ALA A 505 -28.43 4.18 35.30
C ALA A 505 -29.05 5.23 34.37
N VAL A 506 -30.00 6.04 34.89
CA VAL A 506 -30.61 7.15 34.12
C VAL A 506 -29.55 8.20 33.79
N ARG A 507 -28.71 8.56 34.77
CA ARG A 507 -27.67 9.58 34.57
C ARG A 507 -26.64 9.18 33.53
N GLU A 508 -26.10 7.95 33.62
CA GLU A 508 -25.15 7.39 32.64
C GLU A 508 -25.76 7.32 31.24
N TYR A 509 -27.04 6.91 31.15
CA TYR A 509 -27.74 6.89 29.88
C TYR A 509 -27.85 8.30 29.26
N VAL A 510 -28.26 9.28 30.07
CA VAL A 510 -28.43 10.67 29.64
C VAL A 510 -27.08 11.28 29.23
N GLU A 511 -26.01 11.07 30.00
CA GLU A 511 -24.66 11.55 29.66
C GLU A 511 -24.19 10.97 28.35
N ASN A 512 -24.23 9.66 28.22
CA ASN A 512 -23.58 8.95 27.09
C ASN A 512 -24.38 8.99 25.79
N HIS A 513 -25.71 9.03 25.85
CA HIS A 513 -26.54 8.91 24.66
C HIS A 513 -27.32 10.17 24.29
N LEU A 514 -27.65 11.04 25.26
CA LEU A 514 -28.42 12.25 24.98
C LEU A 514 -27.57 13.53 24.96
N VAL A 515 -26.51 13.60 25.78
CA VAL A 515 -25.61 14.76 25.86
C VAL A 515 -24.37 14.57 25.02
N ASP A 516 -23.57 13.50 25.23
CA ASP A 516 -22.33 13.24 24.50
C ASP A 516 -22.60 12.74 23.08
N LYS A 517 -23.73 12.10 22.81
CA LYS A 517 -24.15 11.65 21.47
C LYS A 517 -23.10 10.84 20.67
N SER A 518 -22.00 10.46 21.30
CA SER A 518 -20.83 9.84 20.64
C SER A 518 -20.81 8.31 20.76
N THR A 519 -21.62 7.73 21.61
CA THR A 519 -21.62 6.28 21.86
C THR A 519 -22.49 5.52 20.90
N VAL A 520 -21.83 4.79 19.97
CA VAL A 520 -22.45 3.84 19.04
C VAL A 520 -21.87 2.45 19.33
N ASP A 521 -22.70 1.43 19.47
CA ASP A 521 -22.25 0.07 19.71
C ASP A 521 -21.89 -0.61 18.39
N THR A 522 -20.62 -0.56 18.05
CA THR A 522 -20.07 -1.21 16.84
C THR A 522 -19.58 -2.65 17.10
N ALA A 523 -19.59 -3.11 18.35
CA ALA A 523 -19.03 -4.39 18.75
C ALA A 523 -19.85 -5.59 18.24
N ALA A 524 -19.22 -6.76 18.24
CA ALA A 524 -19.92 -8.03 18.08
C ALA A 524 -20.64 -8.41 19.40
N GLY A 525 -21.72 -9.15 19.29
CA GLY A 525 -22.51 -9.53 20.46
C GLY A 525 -23.58 -10.57 20.12
N VAL A 526 -24.67 -10.53 20.84
CA VAL A 526 -25.83 -11.41 20.71
C VAL A 526 -26.99 -10.58 20.14
N LEU A 527 -27.75 -11.15 19.21
CA LEU A 527 -28.88 -10.48 18.60
C LEU A 527 -30.08 -10.45 19.56
N PHE A 528 -30.84 -9.38 19.47
CA PHE A 528 -32.15 -9.19 20.07
C PHE A 528 -33.05 -8.30 19.18
N ASN A 529 -34.35 -8.24 19.36
CA ASN A 529 -35.26 -7.55 18.45
C ASN A 529 -35.09 -7.95 16.97
N SER A 530 -34.62 -9.17 16.72
CA SER A 530 -34.29 -9.73 15.42
C SER A 530 -35.13 -10.99 15.10
N GLY A 531 -36.29 -11.15 15.75
CA GLY A 531 -37.23 -12.23 15.53
C GLY A 531 -36.64 -13.62 15.84
N GLU A 532 -36.67 -14.52 14.86
CA GLU A 532 -36.13 -15.88 15.02
C GLU A 532 -34.63 -15.96 15.28
N PHE A 533 -33.89 -14.86 15.12
CA PHE A 533 -32.43 -14.79 15.34
C PHE A 533 -32.07 -14.26 16.73
N ASP A 534 -33.06 -13.97 17.59
CA ASP A 534 -32.79 -13.52 18.95
C ASP A 534 -31.98 -14.55 19.73
N GLY A 535 -30.97 -14.11 20.45
CA GLY A 535 -30.03 -14.96 21.16
C GLY A 535 -28.90 -15.56 20.33
N MET A 536 -28.87 -15.34 19.00
CA MET A 536 -27.80 -15.82 18.14
C MET A 536 -26.58 -14.91 18.25
N ASP A 537 -25.39 -15.51 18.18
CA ASP A 537 -24.12 -14.76 18.03
C ASP A 537 -24.10 -13.98 16.71
N SER A 538 -23.67 -12.73 16.75
CA SER A 538 -23.70 -11.80 15.61
C SER A 538 -22.89 -12.29 14.42
N GLN A 539 -21.78 -13.05 14.62
CA GLN A 539 -21.00 -13.57 13.50
C GLN A 539 -21.72 -14.75 12.81
N ALA A 540 -22.38 -15.61 13.58
CA ALA A 540 -23.21 -16.67 13.05
C ALA A 540 -24.45 -16.11 12.33
N ALA A 541 -25.07 -15.08 12.89
CA ALA A 541 -26.24 -14.40 12.34
C ALA A 541 -26.00 -13.77 10.96
N LYS A 542 -24.77 -13.32 10.65
CA LYS A 542 -24.43 -12.77 9.33
C LYS A 542 -24.81 -13.72 8.19
N ILE A 543 -24.50 -14.99 8.33
CA ILE A 543 -24.81 -16.00 7.30
C ILE A 543 -26.31 -16.31 7.31
N ALA A 544 -26.86 -16.62 8.49
CA ALA A 544 -28.24 -17.05 8.62
C ALA A 544 -29.26 -15.99 8.14
N ILE A 545 -29.04 -14.72 8.51
CA ILE A 545 -29.89 -13.62 8.05
C ILE A 545 -29.76 -13.42 6.54
N THR A 546 -28.53 -13.44 6.02
CA THR A 546 -28.30 -13.30 4.58
C THR A 546 -29.05 -14.37 3.78
N GLU A 547 -28.97 -15.63 4.18
CA GLU A 547 -29.68 -16.74 3.53
C GLU A 547 -31.21 -16.58 3.63
N LYS A 548 -31.70 -16.18 4.80
CA LYS A 548 -33.16 -15.99 5.03
C LYS A 548 -33.77 -14.94 4.13
N VAL A 549 -33.06 -13.83 3.90
CA VAL A 549 -33.57 -12.73 3.07
C VAL A 549 -33.27 -12.92 1.58
N GLY A 550 -32.75 -14.08 1.17
CA GLY A 550 -32.37 -14.38 -0.21
C GLY A 550 -31.18 -13.58 -0.70
N GLY A 551 -30.35 -13.06 0.20
CA GLY A 551 -29.10 -12.39 -0.10
C GLY A 551 -27.97 -13.36 -0.42
N LYS A 552 -26.83 -12.83 -0.79
CA LYS A 552 -25.64 -13.63 -1.14
C LYS A 552 -24.40 -13.11 -0.40
N MET A 553 -23.73 -14.00 0.36
CA MET A 553 -22.42 -13.69 0.90
C MET A 553 -21.42 -13.51 -0.25
N THR A 554 -20.69 -12.42 -0.27
CA THR A 554 -19.76 -12.08 -1.34
C THR A 554 -18.60 -11.21 -0.83
N ASN A 555 -17.56 -11.10 -1.62
CA ASN A 555 -16.49 -10.14 -1.39
C ASN A 555 -16.74 -8.89 -2.25
N THR A 556 -16.40 -7.74 -1.73
CA THR A 556 -16.23 -6.50 -2.51
C THR A 556 -14.83 -5.96 -2.27
N TYR A 557 -14.37 -5.10 -3.16
CA TYR A 557 -13.01 -4.57 -3.12
C TYR A 557 -13.04 -3.05 -3.22
N ARG A 558 -12.09 -2.39 -2.57
CA ARG A 558 -11.82 -0.97 -2.78
C ARG A 558 -11.16 -0.74 -4.13
N LEU A 559 -10.35 -1.71 -4.58
CA LEU A 559 -9.73 -1.73 -5.90
C LEU A 559 -10.80 -1.52 -6.99
N ARG A 560 -10.47 -0.73 -7.99
CA ARG A 560 -11.31 -0.49 -9.18
C ARG A 560 -10.56 -0.93 -10.41
N ASP A 561 -11.30 -1.18 -11.50
CA ASP A 561 -10.70 -1.53 -12.78
C ASP A 561 -9.72 -0.45 -13.23
N TRP A 562 -8.60 -0.90 -13.78
CA TRP A 562 -7.51 -0.04 -14.18
C TRP A 562 -7.84 0.70 -15.48
N SER A 563 -7.97 2.03 -15.44
CA SER A 563 -8.20 2.86 -16.61
C SER A 563 -6.91 3.10 -17.37
N ILE A 564 -6.84 2.66 -18.63
CA ILE A 564 -5.61 2.69 -19.43
C ILE A 564 -5.66 3.64 -20.64
N GLY A 565 -6.82 4.08 -21.10
CA GLY A 565 -6.95 5.01 -22.23
C GLY A 565 -6.43 6.41 -21.88
N ARG A 566 -5.66 7.02 -22.80
CA ARG A 566 -5.11 8.37 -22.61
C ARG A 566 -5.38 9.22 -23.84
N GLN A 567 -5.81 10.45 -23.59
CA GLN A 567 -6.09 11.46 -24.63
C GLN A 567 -4.79 12.24 -24.93
N ARG A 568 -3.73 11.50 -25.14
CA ARG A 568 -2.34 12.01 -25.34
C ARG A 568 -1.73 11.36 -26.59
N TYR A 569 -0.66 12.00 -27.11
CA TYR A 569 0.01 11.48 -28.30
C TYR A 569 1.07 10.41 -27.96
N TRP A 570 1.96 10.71 -26.99
CA TRP A 570 3.16 9.91 -26.74
C TRP A 570 2.87 8.69 -25.86
N GLY A 571 2.39 7.64 -26.48
CA GLY A 571 2.06 6.35 -25.87
C GLY A 571 1.80 5.28 -26.91
N VAL A 572 1.65 4.04 -26.49
CA VAL A 572 1.31 2.92 -27.38
C VAL A 572 -0.12 3.10 -27.90
N PRO A 573 -0.35 3.15 -29.22
CA PRO A 573 -1.69 3.22 -29.76
C PRO A 573 -2.51 1.98 -29.37
N VAL A 574 -3.74 2.19 -28.92
CA VAL A 574 -4.67 1.08 -28.62
C VAL A 574 -4.98 0.34 -29.95
N PRO A 575 -4.67 -0.97 -30.06
CA PRO A 575 -4.77 -1.71 -31.31
C PRO A 575 -6.21 -2.19 -31.59
N ILE A 576 -7.14 -1.26 -31.65
CA ILE A 576 -8.56 -1.52 -31.93
C ILE A 576 -8.98 -0.73 -33.16
N VAL A 577 -9.85 -1.33 -33.95
CA VAL A 577 -10.52 -0.73 -35.10
C VAL A 577 -12.02 -1.00 -34.98
N TYR A 578 -12.82 -0.09 -35.52
CA TYR A 578 -14.27 -0.19 -35.52
C TYR A 578 -14.76 -0.42 -36.94
N ASP A 579 -15.63 -1.40 -37.12
CA ASP A 579 -16.32 -1.62 -38.38
C ASP A 579 -17.36 -0.51 -38.70
N PRO A 580 -17.97 -0.50 -39.89
CA PRO A 580 -18.97 0.51 -40.23
C PRO A 580 -20.22 0.52 -39.34
N GLU A 581 -20.48 -0.56 -38.62
CA GLU A 581 -21.56 -0.70 -37.64
C GLU A 581 -21.13 -0.20 -36.24
N GLY A 582 -19.84 0.14 -36.04
CA GLY A 582 -19.26 0.64 -34.79
C GLY A 582 -18.86 -0.46 -33.81
N VAL A 583 -18.77 -1.71 -34.26
CA VAL A 583 -18.30 -2.82 -33.43
C VAL A 583 -16.76 -2.80 -33.38
N ALA A 584 -16.23 -2.97 -32.16
CA ALA A 584 -14.79 -2.97 -31.92
C ALA A 584 -14.14 -4.31 -32.25
N HIS A 585 -13.01 -4.27 -32.97
CA HIS A 585 -12.21 -5.43 -33.32
C HIS A 585 -10.74 -5.19 -32.99
N ALA A 586 -10.08 -6.19 -32.38
CA ALA A 586 -8.63 -6.12 -32.18
C ALA A 586 -7.88 -6.22 -33.52
N VAL A 587 -6.87 -5.37 -33.72
CA VAL A 587 -5.95 -5.46 -34.88
C VAL A 587 -5.25 -6.82 -34.86
N PRO A 588 -5.34 -7.61 -35.95
CA PRO A 588 -4.69 -8.91 -36.05
C PRO A 588 -3.16 -8.85 -35.90
N LYS A 589 -2.55 -9.93 -35.37
CA LYS A 589 -1.11 -9.99 -35.08
C LYS A 589 -0.22 -9.65 -36.28
N GLU A 590 -0.63 -10.05 -37.48
CA GLU A 590 0.08 -9.80 -38.76
C GLU A 590 0.17 -8.32 -39.13
N HIS A 591 -0.69 -7.45 -38.52
CA HIS A 591 -0.68 -6.01 -38.75
C HIS A 591 -0.02 -5.26 -37.59
N LEU A 592 0.49 -5.99 -36.59
CA LEU A 592 1.23 -5.38 -35.47
C LEU A 592 2.74 -5.32 -35.84
N PRO A 593 3.46 -4.30 -35.39
CA PRO A 593 3.02 -3.20 -34.52
C PRO A 593 2.09 -2.20 -35.22
N TRP A 594 1.00 -1.80 -34.55
CA TRP A 594 0.13 -0.70 -34.97
C TRP A 594 0.85 0.62 -34.66
N ILE A 595 1.59 1.09 -35.67
CA ILE A 595 2.59 2.17 -35.50
C ILE A 595 1.91 3.49 -35.10
N LEU A 596 2.54 4.23 -34.17
CA LEU A 596 2.15 5.58 -33.78
C LEU A 596 2.34 6.54 -34.98
N PRO A 597 1.27 7.21 -35.48
CA PRO A 597 1.37 8.12 -36.64
C PRO A 597 2.19 9.38 -36.32
N GLU A 598 2.82 9.98 -37.33
CA GLU A 598 3.66 11.17 -37.17
C GLU A 598 3.01 12.45 -37.73
N ASP A 599 1.85 12.33 -38.44
CA ASP A 599 1.14 13.41 -39.09
C ASP A 599 0.16 14.18 -38.15
N VAL A 600 0.47 14.27 -36.86
CA VAL A 600 -0.38 14.88 -35.85
C VAL A 600 0.29 16.05 -35.11
N ASP A 601 -0.50 17.02 -34.73
CA ASP A 601 -0.14 18.03 -33.71
C ASP A 601 -0.32 17.39 -32.32
N PHE A 602 0.76 17.22 -31.61
CA PHE A 602 0.82 16.60 -30.29
C PHE A 602 0.47 17.57 -29.13
N THR A 603 0.05 18.80 -29.42
CA THR A 603 -0.39 19.77 -28.38
C THR A 603 -1.62 19.23 -27.66
N PRO A 604 -1.59 19.06 -26.32
CA PRO A 604 -2.70 18.48 -25.58
C PRO A 604 -3.87 19.47 -25.51
N THR A 605 -5.04 19.00 -25.99
CA THR A 605 -6.29 19.78 -25.98
C THR A 605 -7.42 19.10 -25.23
N GLY A 606 -7.17 17.88 -24.68
CA GLY A 606 -8.19 17.01 -24.11
C GLY A 606 -8.95 16.18 -25.16
N VAL A 607 -8.70 16.42 -26.45
CA VAL A 607 -9.14 15.55 -27.55
C VAL A 607 -7.95 14.70 -27.97
N PRO A 608 -8.11 13.37 -28.15
CA PRO A 608 -7.02 12.51 -28.58
C PRO A 608 -6.36 13.03 -29.86
N PRO A 609 -5.05 13.30 -29.88
CA PRO A 609 -4.36 13.85 -31.07
C PRO A 609 -4.46 12.93 -32.30
N LEU A 610 -4.48 11.61 -32.09
CA LEU A 610 -4.57 10.62 -33.17
C LEU A 610 -5.89 10.74 -33.97
N SER A 611 -6.94 11.33 -33.41
CA SER A 611 -8.19 11.59 -34.12
C SER A 611 -8.02 12.50 -35.34
N LYS A 612 -6.92 13.26 -35.39
CA LYS A 612 -6.58 14.18 -36.49
C LYS A 612 -5.66 13.56 -37.53
N SER A 613 -5.14 12.34 -37.30
CA SER A 613 -4.23 11.67 -38.23
C SER A 613 -4.97 11.19 -39.47
N THR A 614 -4.52 11.69 -40.63
CA THR A 614 -4.99 11.22 -41.92
C THR A 614 -4.36 9.85 -42.26
N GLU A 615 -3.07 9.67 -41.93
CA GLU A 615 -2.33 8.43 -42.15
C GLU A 615 -3.00 7.26 -41.44
N LEU A 616 -3.33 7.43 -40.15
CA LEU A 616 -3.93 6.36 -39.35
C LEU A 616 -5.30 5.92 -39.92
N ARG A 617 -6.12 6.87 -40.34
CA ARG A 617 -7.41 6.58 -40.95
C ARG A 617 -7.25 5.88 -42.29
N GLU A 618 -6.39 6.40 -43.21
CA GLU A 618 -6.16 5.81 -44.51
C GLU A 618 -5.54 4.40 -44.42
N ARG A 619 -4.66 4.21 -43.45
CA ARG A 619 -4.06 2.90 -43.16
C ARG A 619 -5.14 1.93 -42.71
N THR A 620 -6.07 2.34 -41.86
CA THR A 620 -7.18 1.53 -41.36
C THR A 620 -8.09 1.14 -42.52
N GLU A 621 -8.54 2.07 -43.37
CA GLU A 621 -9.40 1.78 -44.50
C GLU A 621 -8.70 0.89 -45.55
N ARG A 622 -7.39 1.06 -45.77
CA ARG A 622 -6.63 0.26 -46.69
C ARG A 622 -6.53 -1.21 -46.23
N ILE A 623 -6.44 -1.44 -44.94
CA ILE A 623 -6.25 -2.80 -44.37
C ILE A 623 -7.59 -3.50 -44.18
N PHE A 624 -8.61 -2.81 -43.65
CA PHE A 624 -9.87 -3.41 -43.22
C PHE A 624 -11.04 -3.14 -44.17
N GLY A 625 -10.96 -2.09 -44.96
CA GLY A 625 -12.00 -1.72 -45.92
C GLY A 625 -12.57 -0.30 -45.68
N ALA A 626 -13.30 0.21 -46.63
CA ALA A 626 -13.90 1.52 -46.55
C ALA A 626 -14.92 1.62 -45.38
N GLY A 627 -14.87 2.72 -44.65
CA GLY A 627 -15.77 2.98 -43.50
C GLY A 627 -15.29 2.42 -42.17
N TRP A 628 -14.19 1.65 -42.14
CA TRP A 628 -13.54 1.27 -40.89
C TRP A 628 -12.79 2.47 -40.29
N THR A 629 -12.84 2.58 -38.97
CA THR A 629 -12.20 3.67 -38.24
C THR A 629 -11.27 3.14 -37.15
N PRO A 630 -10.11 3.78 -36.88
CA PRO A 630 -9.20 3.37 -35.81
C PRO A 630 -9.67 3.87 -34.46
N GLU A 631 -9.26 3.18 -33.39
CA GLU A 631 -9.18 3.78 -32.06
C GLU A 631 -8.11 4.90 -32.05
N VAL A 632 -8.38 5.96 -31.31
CA VAL A 632 -7.58 7.19 -31.32
C VAL A 632 -6.88 7.51 -30.00
N GLU A 633 -7.09 6.68 -28.99
CA GLU A 633 -6.42 6.79 -27.70
C GLU A 633 -5.10 6.02 -27.68
N THR A 634 -4.20 6.44 -26.81
CA THR A 634 -2.97 5.70 -26.47
C THR A 634 -3.11 5.07 -25.10
N MET A 635 -2.29 4.08 -24.77
CA MET A 635 -2.28 3.42 -23.49
C MET A 635 -1.49 4.19 -22.44
N ASP A 636 -1.82 4.00 -21.17
CA ASP A 636 -1.05 4.43 -20.02
C ASP A 636 0.38 3.87 -20.06
N THR A 637 1.35 4.66 -19.65
CA THR A 637 2.76 4.28 -19.54
C THR A 637 2.96 2.99 -18.72
N PHE A 638 2.19 2.79 -17.65
CA PHE A 638 2.31 1.60 -16.80
C PHE A 638 1.94 0.29 -17.52
N VAL A 639 1.23 0.35 -18.62
CA VAL A 639 0.96 -0.84 -19.46
C VAL A 639 2.26 -1.39 -20.04
N ASP A 640 3.17 -0.51 -20.50
CA ASP A 640 4.46 -0.93 -21.04
C ASP A 640 5.37 -1.48 -19.94
N SER A 641 5.44 -0.83 -18.80
CA SER A 641 6.29 -1.26 -17.69
C SER A 641 5.72 -2.46 -16.92
N ALA A 642 4.48 -2.89 -17.19
CA ALA A 642 3.88 -4.03 -16.51
C ALA A 642 4.49 -5.39 -16.87
N TRP A 643 5.25 -5.51 -17.97
CA TRP A 643 5.70 -6.79 -18.50
C TRP A 643 7.15 -6.83 -19.01
N TYR A 644 7.92 -5.75 -18.91
CA TYR A 644 9.27 -5.60 -19.50
C TYR A 644 10.28 -6.67 -19.05
N TYR A 645 10.13 -7.19 -17.84
CA TYR A 645 10.95 -8.30 -17.32
C TYR A 645 10.81 -9.58 -18.15
N LEU A 646 9.67 -9.78 -18.80
CA LEU A 646 9.46 -10.90 -19.73
C LEU A 646 10.24 -10.68 -21.03
N ARG A 647 10.27 -9.45 -21.55
CA ARG A 647 10.94 -9.13 -22.80
C ARG A 647 12.45 -9.26 -22.71
N TYR A 648 13.03 -8.92 -21.56
CA TYR A 648 14.46 -9.08 -21.34
C TYR A 648 14.98 -10.51 -21.51
N LEU A 649 14.14 -11.50 -21.29
CA LEU A 649 14.54 -12.90 -21.41
C LEU A 649 14.89 -13.28 -22.86
N ASP A 650 14.19 -12.65 -23.81
CA ASP A 650 14.25 -13.03 -25.23
C ASP A 650 13.92 -11.82 -26.11
N ASN A 651 14.70 -10.74 -25.94
CA ASN A 651 14.44 -9.42 -26.51
C ASN A 651 14.50 -9.36 -28.04
N GLN A 652 15.09 -10.36 -28.71
CA GLN A 652 15.16 -10.49 -30.16
C GLN A 652 14.09 -11.41 -30.75
N ASN A 653 13.19 -11.97 -29.96
CA ASN A 653 12.19 -12.91 -30.44
C ASN A 653 11.05 -12.17 -31.15
N ASP A 654 10.84 -12.47 -32.43
CA ASP A 654 9.76 -11.89 -33.26
C ASP A 654 8.48 -12.74 -33.28
N GLU A 655 8.54 -13.98 -32.81
CA GLU A 655 7.43 -14.93 -32.82
C GLU A 655 6.58 -14.89 -31.52
N ALA A 656 7.23 -14.56 -30.40
CA ALA A 656 6.60 -14.49 -29.07
C ALA A 656 7.16 -13.31 -28.26
N LEU A 657 6.40 -12.90 -27.22
CA LEU A 657 6.86 -11.89 -26.25
C LEU A 657 8.20 -12.31 -25.59
N SER A 658 8.32 -13.60 -25.29
CA SER A 658 9.52 -14.36 -24.94
C SER A 658 9.18 -15.85 -25.06
N SER A 659 10.17 -16.71 -25.30
CA SER A 659 9.94 -18.15 -25.38
C SER A 659 9.59 -18.76 -24.02
N MET A 660 8.73 -19.78 -24.01
CA MET A 660 8.40 -20.52 -22.78
C MET A 660 9.62 -21.18 -22.16
N GLU A 661 10.62 -21.55 -22.97
CA GLU A 661 11.89 -22.09 -22.49
C GLU A 661 12.63 -21.05 -21.65
N SER A 662 12.85 -19.84 -22.19
CA SER A 662 13.50 -18.74 -21.47
C SER A 662 12.73 -18.34 -20.21
N GLN A 663 11.39 -18.34 -20.25
CA GLN A 663 10.55 -18.06 -19.10
C GLN A 663 10.75 -19.11 -17.99
N ASN A 664 10.70 -20.41 -18.31
CA ASN A 664 10.92 -21.48 -17.34
C ASN A 664 12.34 -21.49 -16.74
N GLU A 665 13.31 -20.97 -17.46
CA GLU A 665 14.72 -20.93 -17.03
C GLU A 665 15.06 -19.74 -16.15
N TRP A 666 14.38 -18.60 -16.35
CA TRP A 666 14.74 -17.35 -15.70
C TRP A 666 13.71 -16.83 -14.70
N LEU A 667 12.40 -17.13 -14.89
CA LEU A 667 11.37 -16.67 -13.97
C LEU A 667 11.18 -17.60 -12.77
N PRO A 668 10.60 -17.10 -11.68
CA PRO A 668 10.35 -15.68 -11.41
C PRO A 668 11.66 -14.89 -11.26
N VAL A 669 11.58 -13.56 -11.37
CA VAL A 669 12.71 -12.66 -11.03
C VAL A 669 13.11 -12.92 -9.58
N ASP A 670 14.40 -13.21 -9.33
CA ASP A 670 14.85 -13.60 -7.98
C ASP A 670 14.91 -12.40 -7.04
N MET A 671 15.31 -11.23 -7.55
CA MET A 671 15.43 -10.00 -6.78
C MET A 671 14.96 -8.80 -7.59
N TYR A 672 14.00 -8.06 -7.07
CA TYR A 672 13.54 -6.81 -7.66
C TYR A 672 13.78 -5.64 -6.70
N VAL A 673 14.55 -4.64 -7.14
CA VAL A 673 14.89 -3.44 -6.37
C VAL A 673 14.23 -2.21 -6.99
N GLY A 674 13.56 -1.39 -6.17
CA GLY A 674 12.92 -0.17 -6.67
C GLY A 674 12.37 0.72 -5.56
N GLY A 675 11.67 1.81 -5.94
CA GLY A 675 11.10 2.79 -5.04
C GLY A 675 9.84 2.30 -4.31
N ALA A 676 9.59 2.82 -3.11
CA ALA A 676 8.41 2.47 -2.30
C ALA A 676 7.11 2.99 -2.91
N GLU A 677 7.15 4.09 -3.68
CA GLU A 677 6.02 4.70 -4.37
C GLU A 677 5.33 3.77 -5.37
N HIS A 678 6.07 2.81 -5.91
CA HIS A 678 5.54 1.85 -6.89
C HIS A 678 4.81 0.66 -6.27
N THR A 679 4.71 0.57 -4.94
CA THR A 679 4.10 -0.58 -4.24
C THR A 679 2.65 -0.83 -4.67
N THR A 680 1.83 0.21 -4.79
CA THR A 680 0.40 0.12 -5.18
C THR A 680 0.13 0.57 -6.62
N MET A 681 1.16 0.90 -7.38
CA MET A 681 1.10 1.25 -8.80
C MET A 681 1.76 0.16 -9.65
N HIS A 682 2.99 0.37 -10.10
CA HIS A 682 3.70 -0.53 -11.00
C HIS A 682 3.74 -1.99 -10.50
N LEU A 683 4.03 -2.24 -9.20
CA LEU A 683 4.08 -3.62 -8.67
C LEU A 683 2.72 -4.31 -8.72
N LEU A 684 1.64 -3.59 -8.42
CA LEU A 684 0.29 -4.13 -8.49
C LEU A 684 -0.11 -4.43 -9.94
N TYR A 685 0.19 -3.51 -10.86
CA TYR A 685 -0.12 -3.65 -12.28
C TYR A 685 0.67 -4.78 -12.94
N SER A 686 1.96 -4.91 -12.65
CA SER A 686 2.79 -5.99 -13.21
C SER A 686 2.37 -7.37 -12.67
N ARG A 687 1.95 -7.46 -11.41
CA ARG A 687 1.38 -8.70 -10.86
C ARG A 687 0.05 -9.06 -11.51
N PHE A 688 -0.84 -8.08 -11.67
CA PHE A 688 -2.09 -8.28 -12.40
C PHE A 688 -1.82 -8.76 -13.84
N TRP A 689 -0.93 -8.07 -14.57
CA TRP A 689 -0.58 -8.39 -15.95
C TRP A 689 -0.05 -9.83 -16.06
N GLN A 690 0.85 -10.21 -15.16
CA GLN A 690 1.39 -11.57 -15.09
C GLN A 690 0.30 -12.60 -14.82
N LYS A 691 -0.59 -12.37 -13.88
CA LYS A 691 -1.71 -13.26 -13.56
C LYS A 691 -2.70 -13.41 -14.72
N ALA A 692 -2.99 -12.31 -15.41
CA ALA A 692 -3.83 -12.33 -16.60
C ALA A 692 -3.21 -13.18 -17.72
N LEU A 693 -1.93 -12.98 -18.01
CA LEU A 693 -1.19 -13.81 -18.98
C LEU A 693 -1.11 -15.27 -18.54
N TYR A 694 -0.90 -15.53 -17.22
CA TYR A 694 -0.86 -16.88 -16.69
C TYR A 694 -2.20 -17.60 -16.85
N LYS A 695 -3.31 -16.93 -16.57
CA LYS A 695 -4.67 -17.45 -16.77
C LYS A 695 -4.93 -17.82 -18.25
N LEU A 696 -4.33 -17.07 -19.17
CA LEU A 696 -4.41 -17.35 -20.61
C LEU A 696 -3.37 -18.40 -21.10
N GLY A 697 -2.52 -18.92 -20.22
CA GLY A 697 -1.48 -19.91 -20.57
C GLY A 697 -0.31 -19.33 -21.38
N LEU A 698 -0.10 -18.01 -21.34
CA LEU A 698 0.91 -17.29 -22.13
C LEU A 698 2.24 -17.11 -21.39
N VAL A 699 2.26 -17.37 -20.08
CA VAL A 699 3.45 -17.31 -19.23
C VAL A 699 3.52 -18.48 -18.25
N ALA A 700 4.74 -18.82 -17.81
CA ALA A 700 5.03 -20.01 -17.01
C ALA A 700 4.70 -19.87 -15.52
N HIS A 701 4.65 -18.66 -14.99
CA HIS A 701 4.52 -18.39 -13.54
C HIS A 701 3.43 -17.37 -13.27
N SER A 702 2.72 -17.49 -12.14
CA SER A 702 1.63 -16.59 -11.75
C SER A 702 2.11 -15.30 -11.03
N GLU A 703 3.30 -15.31 -10.45
CA GLU A 703 3.93 -14.13 -9.83
C GLU A 703 5.22 -13.77 -10.58
N PRO A 704 5.46 -12.46 -10.84
CA PRO A 704 6.63 -12.03 -11.59
C PRO A 704 7.91 -12.00 -10.75
N TYR A 705 7.82 -11.66 -9.47
CA TYR A 705 8.94 -11.32 -8.59
C TYR A 705 8.93 -12.14 -7.29
N GLN A 706 10.05 -12.84 -7.02
CA GLN A 706 10.16 -13.64 -5.79
C GLN A 706 10.47 -12.78 -4.57
N ARG A 707 11.47 -11.88 -4.68
CA ARG A 707 11.91 -11.01 -3.59
C ARG A 707 11.89 -9.55 -4.00
N ARG A 708 11.48 -8.68 -3.09
CA ARG A 708 11.43 -7.21 -3.28
C ARG A 708 12.26 -6.50 -2.24
N ILE A 709 13.03 -5.49 -2.69
CA ILE A 709 13.73 -4.52 -1.85
C ILE A 709 13.23 -3.11 -2.22
N ASN A 710 12.71 -2.39 -1.25
CA ASN A 710 12.41 -0.96 -1.41
C ASN A 710 13.62 -0.15 -0.94
N HIS A 711 14.31 0.50 -1.87
CA HIS A 711 15.40 1.41 -1.52
C HIS A 711 14.87 2.70 -0.91
N GLY A 712 15.71 3.34 -0.09
CA GLY A 712 15.44 4.67 0.44
C GLY A 712 15.62 5.78 -0.60
N MET A 713 15.55 7.03 -0.15
CA MET A 713 15.66 8.22 -1.01
C MET A 713 16.91 9.03 -0.68
N ILE A 714 17.62 9.51 -1.71
CA ILE A 714 18.68 10.51 -1.52
C ILE A 714 18.08 11.89 -1.63
N LEU A 715 18.24 12.67 -0.57
CA LEU A 715 17.81 14.05 -0.46
C LEU A 715 18.90 15.02 -0.95
N GLY A 716 18.52 16.22 -1.30
CA GLY A 716 19.48 17.30 -1.58
C GLY A 716 20.32 17.65 -0.34
N PRO A 717 21.40 18.44 -0.51
CA PRO A 717 22.22 18.91 0.61
C PRO A 717 21.42 19.71 1.65
N ASP A 718 20.25 20.21 1.28
CA ASP A 718 19.30 20.95 2.12
C ASP A 718 18.34 20.04 2.92
N GLY A 719 18.49 18.70 2.81
CA GLY A 719 17.63 17.73 3.46
C GLY A 719 16.24 17.54 2.84
N ASN A 720 15.97 18.17 1.70
CA ASN A 720 14.70 18.05 0.99
C ASN A 720 14.80 17.10 -0.23
N LYS A 721 13.64 16.59 -0.69
CA LYS A 721 13.57 15.86 -1.96
C LYS A 721 14.15 16.70 -3.09
N MET A 722 15.06 16.09 -3.87
CA MET A 722 15.70 16.76 -5.00
C MET A 722 14.67 17.14 -6.06
N SER A 723 14.75 18.39 -6.51
CA SER A 723 13.90 18.91 -7.58
C SER A 723 14.67 19.96 -8.39
N LYS A 724 14.56 19.88 -9.72
CA LYS A 724 15.17 20.88 -10.63
C LYS A 724 14.63 22.29 -10.36
N SER A 725 13.37 22.42 -9.96
CA SER A 725 12.77 23.71 -9.62
C SER A 725 13.32 24.34 -8.33
N LYS A 726 13.82 23.50 -7.41
CA LYS A 726 14.44 23.98 -6.15
C LYS A 726 15.96 24.20 -6.27
N GLY A 727 16.58 23.75 -7.38
CA GLY A 727 18.02 23.90 -7.59
C GLY A 727 18.90 23.07 -6.63
N ASN A 728 18.34 22.06 -5.98
CA ASN A 728 19.02 21.21 -4.99
C ASN A 728 19.43 19.84 -5.55
N VAL A 729 19.39 19.66 -6.87
CA VAL A 729 19.75 18.40 -7.55
C VAL A 729 21.28 18.28 -7.59
N VAL A 730 21.79 17.09 -7.24
CA VAL A 730 23.20 16.73 -7.37
C VAL A 730 23.39 16.01 -8.71
N ASP A 731 24.23 16.60 -9.57
CA ASP A 731 24.56 16.01 -10.87
C ASP A 731 25.62 14.89 -10.69
N PRO A 732 25.31 13.66 -11.09
CA PRO A 732 26.25 12.56 -10.95
C PRO A 732 27.47 12.68 -11.86
N ASP A 733 27.34 13.29 -13.05
CA ASP A 733 28.47 13.44 -13.98
C ASP A 733 29.55 14.34 -13.39
N GLU A 734 29.15 15.42 -12.71
CA GLU A 734 30.08 16.29 -11.99
C GLU A 734 30.79 15.53 -10.87
N GLN A 735 30.05 14.69 -10.12
CA GLN A 735 30.63 13.91 -9.02
C GLN A 735 31.62 12.86 -9.53
N VAL A 736 31.29 12.16 -10.59
CA VAL A 736 32.20 11.19 -11.22
C VAL A 736 33.48 11.87 -11.72
N GLN A 737 33.35 13.03 -12.35
CA GLN A 737 34.53 13.79 -12.78
C GLN A 737 35.45 14.23 -11.62
N LEU A 738 34.85 14.55 -10.46
CA LEU A 738 35.58 15.02 -9.28
C LEU A 738 36.27 13.88 -8.51
N VAL A 739 35.56 12.80 -8.28
CA VAL A 739 36.00 11.77 -7.30
C VAL A 739 36.02 10.34 -7.85
N GLY A 740 35.47 10.09 -9.04
CA GLY A 740 35.39 8.78 -9.69
C GLY A 740 34.11 8.00 -9.34
N ALA A 741 33.73 7.11 -10.27
CA ALA A 741 32.51 6.30 -10.17
C ALA A 741 32.52 5.38 -8.93
N ASP A 742 33.66 4.72 -8.65
CA ASP A 742 33.80 3.84 -7.48
C ASP A 742 33.59 4.59 -6.16
N THR A 743 34.12 5.82 -6.05
CA THR A 743 33.92 6.65 -4.85
C THR A 743 32.45 6.99 -4.64
N VAL A 744 31.76 7.39 -5.72
CA VAL A 744 30.32 7.73 -5.66
C VAL A 744 29.50 6.51 -5.26
N LYS A 745 29.74 5.34 -5.90
CA LYS A 745 29.06 4.08 -5.59
C LYS A 745 29.27 3.69 -4.12
N MET A 746 30.52 3.67 -3.65
CA MET A 746 30.82 3.32 -2.27
C MET A 746 30.21 4.31 -1.26
N TYR A 747 30.21 5.60 -1.57
CA TYR A 747 29.57 6.58 -0.69
C TYR A 747 28.07 6.33 -0.55
N LEU A 748 27.38 6.12 -1.66
CA LEU A 748 25.94 5.81 -1.66
C LEU A 748 25.64 4.51 -0.86
N ALA A 749 26.50 3.51 -0.99
CA ALA A 749 26.39 2.25 -0.24
C ALA A 749 26.73 2.41 1.27
N PHE A 750 27.49 3.44 1.64
CA PHE A 750 27.96 3.67 3.02
C PHE A 750 27.02 4.56 3.85
N MET A 751 26.13 5.35 3.23
CA MET A 751 25.31 6.36 3.93
C MET A 751 24.48 5.80 5.08
N GLY A 752 24.07 4.52 5.02
CA GLY A 752 23.28 3.86 6.06
C GLY A 752 22.55 2.61 5.54
N PRO A 753 21.54 2.10 6.25
CA PRO A 753 20.69 1.03 5.76
C PRO A 753 20.07 1.37 4.40
N TYR A 754 20.17 0.45 3.44
CA TYR A 754 19.71 0.70 2.07
C TYR A 754 18.18 0.77 1.96
N GLU A 755 17.48 -0.02 2.79
CA GLU A 755 16.02 -0.13 2.75
C GLU A 755 15.33 1.00 3.53
N ASN A 756 14.29 1.58 2.95
CA ASN A 756 13.31 2.47 3.59
C ASN A 756 13.87 3.71 4.32
N SER A 757 15.14 4.07 4.08
CA SER A 757 15.80 5.19 4.75
C SER A 757 16.11 6.32 3.78
N SER A 758 16.02 7.57 4.23
CA SER A 758 16.34 8.73 3.40
C SER A 758 17.54 9.48 3.98
N TYR A 759 18.48 9.85 3.12
CA TYR A 759 19.75 10.47 3.52
C TYR A 759 20.03 11.73 2.73
N PRO A 760 20.45 12.83 3.37
CA PRO A 760 20.93 14.02 2.67
C PRO A 760 22.32 13.74 2.04
N TRP A 761 22.54 14.29 0.85
CA TRP A 761 23.85 14.27 0.22
C TRP A 761 24.88 15.09 1.03
N ASP A 762 25.99 14.45 1.43
CA ASP A 762 27.08 15.08 2.19
C ASP A 762 28.43 14.98 1.43
N PRO A 763 28.96 16.08 0.88
CA PRO A 763 30.27 16.12 0.23
C PRO A 763 31.43 15.70 1.15
N GLY A 764 31.30 15.91 2.47
CA GLY A 764 32.32 15.50 3.45
C GLY A 764 32.46 13.98 3.54
N GLY A 765 31.34 13.27 3.51
CA GLY A 765 31.30 11.80 3.46
C GLY A 765 31.93 11.25 2.18
N VAL A 766 31.65 11.87 1.02
CA VAL A 766 32.28 11.52 -0.27
C VAL A 766 33.79 11.58 -0.17
N ALA A 767 34.34 12.68 0.38
CA ALA A 767 35.79 12.85 0.57
C ALA A 767 36.39 11.79 1.52
N GLY A 768 35.61 11.30 2.50
CA GLY A 768 35.99 10.21 3.39
C GLY A 768 36.25 8.90 2.64
N LEU A 769 35.31 8.51 1.75
CA LEU A 769 35.43 7.30 0.92
C LEU A 769 36.56 7.42 -0.12
N ARG A 770 36.75 8.62 -0.69
CA ARG A 770 37.89 8.88 -1.59
C ARG A 770 39.23 8.59 -0.88
N ARG A 771 39.43 9.11 0.33
CA ARG A 771 40.65 8.84 1.14
C ARG A 771 40.80 7.35 1.45
N PHE A 772 39.71 6.63 1.70
CA PHE A 772 39.77 5.17 1.89
C PHE A 772 40.29 4.48 0.63
N LEU A 773 39.80 4.77 -0.54
CA LEU A 773 40.28 4.20 -1.81
C LEU A 773 41.75 4.58 -2.11
N GLU A 774 42.16 5.80 -1.79
CA GLU A 774 43.58 6.22 -1.88
C GLU A 774 44.48 5.37 -0.99
N ARG A 775 44.02 5.02 0.21
CA ARG A 775 44.76 4.11 1.11
C ARG A 775 44.85 2.69 0.54
N VAL A 776 43.75 2.21 -0.07
CA VAL A 776 43.76 0.90 -0.76
C VAL A 776 44.80 0.85 -1.88
N CYS A 777 44.98 1.94 -2.65
CA CYS A 777 46.03 2.04 -3.66
C CYS A 777 47.45 1.85 -3.08
N GLY A 778 47.70 2.32 -1.83
CA GLY A 778 48.97 2.16 -1.14
C GLY A 778 49.16 0.79 -0.47
N LEU A 779 48.11 -0.03 -0.42
CA LEU A 779 48.15 -1.25 0.39
C LEU A 779 49.18 -2.29 -0.13
N ALA A 780 49.47 -2.30 -1.42
CA ALA A 780 50.52 -3.15 -2.00
C ALA A 780 51.93 -2.87 -1.45
N GLU A 781 52.22 -1.67 -0.93
CA GLU A 781 53.48 -1.31 -0.30
C GLU A 781 53.67 -1.97 1.07
N HIS A 782 52.57 -2.51 1.64
CA HIS A 782 52.56 -3.20 2.94
C HIS A 782 52.63 -4.74 2.81
N ILE A 783 52.86 -5.26 1.59
CA ILE A 783 53.03 -6.71 1.39
C ILE A 783 54.33 -7.16 2.06
N ALA A 784 54.24 -8.15 2.96
CA ALA A 784 55.32 -8.68 3.74
C ALA A 784 55.47 -10.20 3.52
N GLU A 785 56.72 -10.73 3.69
CA GLU A 785 56.99 -12.16 3.59
C GLU A 785 56.28 -13.00 4.69
N ALA A 786 56.15 -12.42 5.90
CA ALA A 786 55.42 -13.01 7.02
C ALA A 786 54.25 -12.13 7.42
N GLU A 787 53.05 -12.68 7.33
CA GLU A 787 51.81 -12.01 7.72
C GLU A 787 51.50 -12.26 9.20
N PRO A 788 51.19 -11.23 10.01
CA PRO A 788 50.71 -11.42 11.37
C PRO A 788 49.43 -12.23 11.43
N LYS A 789 49.30 -13.11 12.39
CA LYS A 789 48.10 -13.93 12.59
C LYS A 789 46.82 -13.07 12.74
N GLU A 790 46.94 -11.94 13.43
CA GLU A 790 45.85 -10.98 13.62
C GLU A 790 45.32 -10.45 12.29
N THR A 791 46.18 -10.22 11.28
CA THR A 791 45.81 -9.78 9.94
C THR A 791 45.07 -10.90 9.22
N THR A 792 45.55 -12.14 9.26
CA THR A 792 44.84 -13.31 8.67
C THR A 792 43.49 -13.53 9.33
N THR A 793 43.40 -13.50 10.67
CA THR A 793 42.16 -13.67 11.42
C THR A 793 41.14 -12.59 11.05
N LEU A 794 41.57 -11.33 10.97
CA LEU A 794 40.69 -10.22 10.62
C LEU A 794 40.24 -10.30 9.15
N LEU A 795 41.10 -10.78 8.22
CA LEU A 795 40.71 -11.02 6.83
C LEU A 795 39.55 -12.00 6.75
N HIS A 796 39.67 -13.18 7.43
CA HIS A 796 38.61 -14.18 7.36
C HIS A 796 37.31 -13.69 7.99
N LYS A 797 37.37 -12.96 9.11
CA LYS A 797 36.20 -12.26 9.68
C LYS A 797 35.57 -11.26 8.67
N THR A 798 36.40 -10.53 7.94
CA THR A 798 35.97 -9.58 6.94
C THR A 798 35.32 -10.28 5.75
N ILE A 799 35.88 -11.42 5.26
CA ILE A 799 35.28 -12.24 4.19
C ILE A 799 33.84 -12.65 4.58
N GLN A 800 33.70 -13.24 5.77
CA GLN A 800 32.41 -13.67 6.29
C GLN A 800 31.42 -12.49 6.38
N LYS A 801 31.84 -11.44 7.10
CA LYS A 801 30.99 -10.27 7.36
C LYS A 801 30.52 -9.59 6.08
N VAL A 802 31.41 -9.36 5.12
CA VAL A 802 31.09 -8.72 3.85
C VAL A 802 30.14 -9.59 3.03
N GLY A 803 30.36 -10.90 2.95
CA GLY A 803 29.48 -11.82 2.24
C GLY A 803 28.06 -11.83 2.80
N GLU A 804 27.91 -11.92 4.13
CA GLU A 804 26.62 -11.88 4.83
C GLU A 804 25.91 -10.53 4.64
N ASP A 805 26.65 -9.43 4.75
CA ASP A 805 26.11 -8.08 4.64
C ASP A 805 25.65 -7.75 3.22
N ILE A 806 26.33 -8.22 2.17
CA ILE A 806 25.90 -8.03 0.78
C ILE A 806 24.54 -8.69 0.54
N VAL A 807 24.35 -9.93 1.02
CA VAL A 807 23.09 -10.68 0.83
C VAL A 807 21.91 -10.00 1.55
N THR A 808 22.20 -9.33 2.66
CA THR A 808 21.20 -8.64 3.49
C THR A 808 21.15 -7.13 3.25
N PHE A 809 21.81 -6.63 2.21
CA PHE A 809 21.83 -5.20 1.82
C PHE A 809 22.36 -4.26 2.93
N LYS A 810 23.23 -4.76 3.82
CA LYS A 810 23.92 -4.01 4.88
C LYS A 810 25.29 -3.49 4.42
N PHE A 811 25.31 -2.83 3.28
CA PHE A 811 26.55 -2.41 2.62
C PHE A 811 27.42 -1.48 3.47
N ASN A 812 26.81 -0.63 4.28
CA ASN A 812 27.52 0.28 5.20
C ASN A 812 28.37 -0.46 6.24
N THR A 813 27.88 -1.58 6.78
CA THR A 813 28.64 -2.39 7.75
C THR A 813 29.71 -3.22 7.05
N ALA A 814 29.47 -3.69 5.82
CA ALA A 814 30.47 -4.34 4.98
C ALA A 814 31.67 -3.41 4.70
N ILE A 815 31.38 -2.15 4.31
CA ILE A 815 32.42 -1.14 4.04
C ILE A 815 33.20 -0.82 5.34
N SER A 816 32.53 -0.71 6.48
CA SER A 816 33.16 -0.50 7.78
C SER A 816 34.14 -1.65 8.14
N ALA A 817 33.74 -2.89 7.90
CA ALA A 817 34.62 -4.07 8.13
C ALA A 817 35.86 -4.00 7.23
N MET A 818 35.71 -3.63 5.97
CA MET A 818 36.84 -3.45 5.05
C MET A 818 37.79 -2.32 5.50
N MET A 819 37.26 -1.21 6.04
CA MET A 819 38.04 -0.10 6.59
C MET A 819 38.88 -0.58 7.81
N ILE A 820 38.31 -1.39 8.69
CA ILE A 820 39.00 -1.97 9.86
C ILE A 820 40.13 -2.88 9.39
N PHE A 821 39.89 -3.70 8.37
CA PHE A 821 40.94 -4.56 7.80
C PHE A 821 42.12 -3.75 7.23
N VAL A 822 41.83 -2.70 6.44
CA VAL A 822 42.89 -1.82 5.88
C VAL A 822 43.71 -1.17 7.00
N ASN A 823 43.09 -0.70 8.09
CA ASN A 823 43.80 -0.14 9.23
C ASN A 823 44.76 -1.15 9.86
N GLN A 824 44.39 -2.43 9.93
CA GLN A 824 45.26 -3.48 10.45
C GLN A 824 46.40 -3.83 9.47
N ALA A 825 46.07 -3.97 8.19
CA ALA A 825 47.01 -4.32 7.16
C ALA A 825 48.14 -3.25 6.98
N GLU A 826 47.79 -1.96 7.08
CA GLU A 826 48.79 -0.86 7.06
C GLU A 826 49.77 -0.91 8.25
N LYS A 827 49.33 -1.36 9.44
CA LYS A 827 50.16 -1.43 10.65
C LYS A 827 50.98 -2.69 10.70
N GLY A 828 50.33 -3.82 10.39
CA GLY A 828 50.95 -5.14 10.62
C GLY A 828 51.56 -5.77 9.35
N GLY A 829 51.24 -5.27 8.19
CA GLY A 829 51.53 -5.93 6.89
C GLY A 829 50.50 -7.01 6.54
N LEU A 830 50.54 -7.46 5.29
CA LEU A 830 49.71 -8.56 4.78
C LEU A 830 50.49 -9.36 3.74
N SER A 831 50.08 -10.61 3.50
CA SER A 831 50.66 -11.44 2.43
C SER A 831 50.09 -11.07 1.06
N SER A 832 50.76 -11.47 -0.02
CA SER A 832 50.24 -11.32 -1.38
C SER A 832 48.89 -12.05 -1.57
N LEU A 833 48.69 -13.19 -0.89
CA LEU A 833 47.43 -13.94 -0.91
C LEU A 833 46.31 -13.17 -0.23
N SER A 834 46.58 -12.57 0.94
CA SER A 834 45.64 -11.75 1.66
C SER A 834 45.31 -10.47 0.91
N TYR A 835 46.29 -9.84 0.25
CA TYR A 835 46.05 -8.71 -0.64
C TYR A 835 45.12 -9.09 -1.80
N SER A 836 45.41 -10.17 -2.50
CA SER A 836 44.57 -10.72 -3.58
C SER A 836 43.13 -11.04 -3.12
N SER A 837 42.99 -11.62 -1.93
CA SER A 837 41.68 -11.91 -1.32
C SER A 837 40.93 -10.63 -0.97
N PHE A 838 41.64 -9.64 -0.40
CA PHE A 838 41.01 -8.35 -0.10
C PHE A 838 40.52 -7.60 -1.35
N LEU A 839 41.32 -7.61 -2.43
CA LEU A 839 40.85 -7.00 -3.68
C LEU A 839 39.55 -7.66 -4.19
N ARG A 840 39.45 -8.99 -4.09
CA ARG A 840 38.19 -9.71 -4.49
C ARG A 840 37.00 -9.39 -3.59
N ILE A 841 37.22 -9.15 -2.27
CA ILE A 841 36.17 -8.71 -1.37
C ILE A 841 35.68 -7.30 -1.74
N LEU A 842 36.59 -6.40 -2.11
CA LEU A 842 36.32 -5.02 -2.46
C LEU A 842 35.74 -4.85 -3.89
N ALA A 843 35.99 -5.82 -4.79
CA ALA A 843 35.63 -5.73 -6.20
C ALA A 843 34.13 -5.42 -6.46
N PRO A 844 33.17 -5.95 -5.72
CA PRO A 844 31.76 -5.54 -5.87
C PRO A 844 31.50 -4.05 -5.59
N PHE A 845 32.25 -3.43 -4.68
CA PHE A 845 32.07 -2.06 -4.22
C PHE A 845 32.87 -1.03 -5.03
N ALA A 846 34.08 -1.36 -5.45
CA ALA A 846 34.99 -0.49 -6.22
C ALA A 846 35.56 -1.24 -7.43
N PRO A 847 34.71 -1.52 -8.46
CA PRO A 847 35.05 -2.44 -9.53
C PRO A 847 36.23 -1.98 -10.40
N HIS A 848 36.31 -0.69 -10.69
CA HIS A 848 37.37 -0.18 -11.56
C HIS A 848 38.72 -0.16 -10.88
N LEU A 849 38.76 0.30 -9.63
CA LEU A 849 40.01 0.33 -8.85
C LEU A 849 40.57 -1.07 -8.65
N THR A 850 39.71 -1.99 -8.25
CA THR A 850 40.15 -3.36 -7.97
C THR A 850 40.61 -4.09 -9.22
N GLU A 851 40.00 -3.84 -10.39
CA GLU A 851 40.44 -4.35 -11.67
C GLU A 851 41.85 -3.83 -12.00
N GLU A 852 42.12 -2.50 -11.82
CA GLU A 852 43.43 -1.91 -12.07
C GLU A 852 44.48 -2.53 -11.16
N LEU A 853 44.23 -2.57 -9.83
CA LEU A 853 45.16 -3.12 -8.85
C LEU A 853 45.41 -4.65 -9.04
N TRP A 854 44.39 -5.36 -9.51
CA TRP A 854 44.48 -6.78 -9.83
C TRP A 854 45.46 -7.06 -10.97
N HIS A 855 45.35 -6.30 -12.03
CA HIS A 855 46.24 -6.39 -13.17
C HIS A 855 47.68 -5.90 -12.83
N GLU A 856 47.81 -4.86 -12.00
CA GLU A 856 49.11 -4.42 -11.49
C GLU A 856 49.79 -5.46 -10.64
N ALA A 857 49.04 -6.31 -9.93
CA ALA A 857 49.57 -7.46 -9.20
C ALA A 857 49.99 -8.62 -10.11
N GLY A 858 49.91 -8.48 -11.44
CA GLY A 858 50.38 -9.44 -12.45
C GLY A 858 49.32 -10.42 -12.94
N ASN A 859 48.05 -10.28 -12.55
CA ASN A 859 46.97 -11.13 -13.06
C ASN A 859 46.55 -10.72 -14.47
N THR A 860 46.11 -11.69 -15.27
CA THR A 860 45.71 -11.46 -16.69
C THR A 860 44.20 -11.58 -16.92
N SER A 861 43.48 -12.31 -16.04
CA SER A 861 42.03 -12.42 -16.05
C SER A 861 41.37 -11.20 -15.37
N SER A 862 40.11 -10.89 -15.69
CA SER A 862 39.35 -9.90 -14.96
C SER A 862 39.07 -10.39 -13.54
N ILE A 863 39.23 -9.51 -12.53
CA ILE A 863 38.88 -9.81 -11.12
C ILE A 863 37.37 -10.16 -10.99
N HIS A 864 36.53 -9.64 -11.90
CA HIS A 864 35.09 -9.89 -11.90
C HIS A 864 34.69 -11.28 -12.40
N THR A 865 35.64 -12.04 -12.95
CA THR A 865 35.45 -13.44 -13.33
C THR A 865 36.02 -14.39 -12.27
N GLU A 866 36.69 -13.86 -11.25
CA GLU A 866 37.25 -14.63 -10.15
C GLU A 866 36.17 -14.97 -9.08
N ASN A 867 36.40 -16.07 -8.36
CA ASN A 867 35.48 -16.43 -7.26
C ASN A 867 35.66 -15.51 -6.05
N PHE A 868 34.57 -15.18 -5.35
CA PHE A 868 34.63 -14.53 -4.05
C PHE A 868 35.45 -15.41 -3.07
N PRO A 869 36.29 -14.82 -2.22
CA PRO A 869 37.19 -15.60 -1.35
C PRO A 869 36.39 -16.50 -0.41
N ALA A 870 36.88 -17.74 -0.23
CA ALA A 870 36.25 -18.65 0.70
C ALA A 870 36.59 -18.25 2.16
N PHE A 871 35.59 -18.29 3.02
CA PHE A 871 35.74 -18.10 4.45
C PHE A 871 36.24 -19.41 5.11
N ASP A 872 37.30 -19.33 5.93
CA ASP A 872 37.76 -20.42 6.76
C ASP A 872 37.49 -20.11 8.24
N PRO A 873 36.58 -20.83 8.90
CA PRO A 873 36.22 -20.57 10.30
C PRO A 873 37.35 -20.83 11.27
N THR A 874 38.34 -21.68 10.93
CA THR A 874 39.49 -21.98 11.81
C THR A 874 40.47 -20.82 11.86
N LEU A 875 40.56 -20.04 10.77
CA LEU A 875 41.42 -18.86 10.70
C LEU A 875 40.74 -17.60 11.28
N ALA A 876 39.40 -17.61 11.41
CA ALA A 876 38.63 -16.50 11.95
C ALA A 876 38.56 -16.47 13.49
N THR A 877 39.15 -17.45 14.18
CA THR A 877 39.13 -17.52 15.65
C THR A 877 40.18 -16.62 16.25
N ASP A 878 39.77 -15.78 17.20
CA ASP A 878 40.74 -15.04 18.03
C ASP A 878 41.40 -15.97 19.03
N ASP A 879 42.71 -15.81 19.23
CA ASP A 879 43.44 -16.51 20.31
C ASP A 879 43.11 -15.88 21.66
N THR A 880 42.69 -14.60 21.67
CA THR A 880 42.40 -13.89 22.91
C THR A 880 40.99 -13.34 22.90
N ALA A 881 40.35 -13.30 24.05
CA ALA A 881 39.02 -12.69 24.27
C ALA A 881 39.14 -11.59 25.35
N THR A 882 38.56 -10.43 25.09
CA THR A 882 38.39 -9.41 26.11
C THR A 882 37.11 -9.70 26.88
N ILE A 883 37.24 -9.96 28.17
CA ILE A 883 36.11 -10.27 29.06
C ILE A 883 35.89 -9.18 30.10
N GLY A 884 34.60 -8.92 30.40
CA GLY A 884 34.25 -7.98 31.46
C GLY A 884 34.56 -8.57 32.84
N VAL A 885 35.21 -7.77 33.71
CA VAL A 885 35.47 -8.14 35.11
C VAL A 885 34.47 -7.44 36.02
N GLN A 886 33.77 -8.24 36.81
CA GLN A 886 32.81 -7.76 37.81
C GLN A 886 33.32 -7.97 39.24
N ILE A 887 32.89 -7.10 40.12
CA ILE A 887 33.05 -7.27 41.57
C ILE A 887 31.66 -7.13 42.18
N ASN A 888 31.19 -8.17 42.88
CA ASN A 888 29.85 -8.27 43.42
C ASN A 888 28.76 -7.94 42.38
N GLY A 889 28.92 -8.47 41.13
CA GLY A 889 27.97 -8.30 40.03
C GLY A 889 28.00 -6.92 39.32
N LYS A 890 28.86 -5.98 39.75
CA LYS A 890 29.02 -4.67 39.09
C LYS A 890 30.29 -4.67 38.23
N HIS A 891 30.13 -4.26 36.94
CA HIS A 891 31.25 -4.13 36.01
C HIS A 891 32.32 -3.16 36.55
N ARG A 892 33.60 -3.56 36.58
CA ARG A 892 34.72 -2.81 37.16
C ARG A 892 35.90 -2.61 36.23
N GLY A 893 35.97 -3.37 35.14
CA GLY A 893 37.04 -3.26 34.16
C GLY A 893 36.95 -4.43 33.18
N GLU A 894 37.96 -4.49 32.32
CA GLU A 894 38.11 -5.54 31.31
C GLU A 894 39.50 -6.11 31.34
N ILE A 895 39.65 -7.39 31.00
CA ILE A 895 40.94 -8.06 30.81
C ILE A 895 40.90 -8.81 29.47
N THR A 896 42.07 -8.92 28.85
CA THR A 896 42.28 -9.77 27.68
C THR A 896 42.93 -11.06 28.10
N ILE A 897 42.34 -12.18 27.75
CA ILE A 897 42.82 -13.54 28.11
C ILE A 897 42.85 -14.41 26.86
N ASP A 898 43.60 -15.50 26.88
CA ASP A 898 43.50 -16.54 25.86
C ASP A 898 42.09 -17.14 25.83
N THR A 899 41.58 -17.45 24.66
CA THR A 899 40.22 -18.04 24.50
C THR A 899 40.08 -19.41 25.12
N THR A 900 41.21 -20.08 25.33
CA THR A 900 41.33 -21.37 26.04
C THR A 900 41.67 -21.21 27.51
N ALA A 901 41.81 -19.96 28.02
CA ALA A 901 42.22 -19.68 29.38
C ALA A 901 41.31 -20.35 30.40
N THR A 902 41.96 -20.99 31.34
CA THR A 902 41.31 -21.54 32.54
C THR A 902 40.80 -20.41 33.44
N LYS A 903 39.99 -20.77 34.39
CA LYS A 903 39.51 -19.84 35.42
C LYS A 903 40.69 -19.22 36.19
N GLU A 904 41.67 -20.01 36.52
CA GLU A 904 42.85 -19.60 37.27
C GLU A 904 43.72 -18.61 36.50
N GLU A 905 43.85 -18.80 35.18
CA GLU A 905 44.56 -17.88 34.31
C GLU A 905 43.80 -16.55 34.15
N ALA A 906 42.49 -16.60 34.02
CA ALA A 906 41.64 -15.40 33.97
C ALA A 906 41.67 -14.61 35.28
N GLU A 907 41.69 -15.30 36.44
CA GLU A 907 41.88 -14.68 37.76
C GLU A 907 43.23 -13.99 37.84
N THR A 908 44.30 -14.70 37.41
CA THR A 908 45.66 -14.17 37.42
C THR A 908 45.79 -12.92 36.57
N ALA A 909 45.24 -12.95 35.38
CA ALA A 909 45.19 -11.79 34.46
C ALA A 909 44.46 -10.58 35.08
N ALA A 910 43.33 -10.84 35.76
CA ALA A 910 42.58 -9.78 36.44
C ALA A 910 43.35 -9.18 37.63
N LEU A 911 44.07 -10.01 38.39
CA LEU A 911 44.89 -9.56 39.51
C LEU A 911 46.18 -8.84 39.10
N GLN A 912 46.64 -9.03 37.84
CA GLN A 912 47.76 -8.29 37.27
C GLN A 912 47.36 -6.91 36.74
N ASN A 913 46.06 -6.70 36.45
CA ASN A 913 45.56 -5.40 36.03
C ASN A 913 45.54 -4.43 37.24
N GLU A 914 46.35 -3.38 37.21
CA GLU A 914 46.54 -2.44 38.33
C GLU A 914 45.22 -1.79 38.81
N SER A 915 44.29 -1.48 37.91
CA SER A 915 43.01 -0.88 38.27
C SER A 915 42.09 -1.88 39.00
N LEU A 916 42.11 -3.14 38.61
CA LEU A 916 41.32 -4.19 39.27
C LEU A 916 41.96 -4.63 40.56
N LYS A 917 43.30 -4.77 40.57
CA LYS A 917 44.09 -5.08 41.76
C LYS A 917 43.87 -4.08 42.89
N SER A 918 43.85 -2.78 42.58
CA SER A 918 43.59 -1.76 43.58
C SER A 918 42.20 -1.83 44.19
N ARG A 919 41.22 -2.30 43.42
CA ARG A 919 39.81 -2.44 43.86
C ARG A 919 39.56 -3.73 44.66
N LEU A 920 40.41 -4.71 44.50
CA LEU A 920 40.37 -5.98 45.24
C LEU A 920 41.28 -5.97 46.47
N ALA A 921 42.19 -4.98 46.56
CA ALA A 921 43.12 -4.86 47.69
C ALA A 921 42.38 -4.67 49.01
N GLY A 922 42.69 -5.51 49.98
CA GLY A 922 42.11 -5.48 51.33
C GLY A 922 40.78 -6.22 51.47
N SER A 923 40.24 -6.80 50.41
CA SER A 923 38.97 -7.55 50.44
C SER A 923 39.24 -9.06 50.37
N SER A 924 38.52 -9.85 51.18
CA SER A 924 38.56 -11.31 51.10
C SER A 924 37.66 -11.80 49.98
N ILE A 925 38.19 -12.62 49.06
CA ILE A 925 37.42 -13.16 47.94
C ILE A 925 36.69 -14.44 48.36
N LYS A 926 35.38 -14.39 48.46
CA LYS A 926 34.53 -15.53 48.83
C LYS A 926 34.38 -16.56 47.71
N LYS A 927 34.23 -16.08 46.47
CA LYS A 927 33.99 -16.93 45.30
C LYS A 927 34.32 -16.18 44.01
N VAL A 928 34.91 -16.89 43.06
CA VAL A 928 35.04 -16.37 41.68
C VAL A 928 34.21 -17.19 40.74
N ILE A 929 33.40 -16.49 39.93
CA ILE A 929 32.54 -17.06 38.88
C ILE A 929 33.18 -16.67 37.53
N TYR A 930 33.59 -17.67 36.78
CA TYR A 930 34.11 -17.48 35.41
C TYR A 930 33.18 -18.12 34.41
N VAL A 931 32.78 -17.34 33.43
CA VAL A 931 32.10 -17.82 32.24
C VAL A 931 33.08 -17.63 31.09
N PRO A 932 33.61 -18.71 30.48
CA PRO A 932 34.62 -18.64 29.44
C PRO A 932 34.25 -17.65 28.34
N ASN A 933 35.24 -16.81 27.99
CA ASN A 933 35.14 -15.79 26.92
C ASN A 933 34.00 -14.74 27.10
N ARG A 934 33.44 -14.62 28.31
CA ARG A 934 32.35 -13.66 28.56
C ARG A 934 32.59 -12.78 29.79
N ILE A 935 32.78 -13.38 30.94
CA ILE A 935 32.79 -12.61 32.19
C ILE A 935 33.58 -13.33 33.30
N LEU A 936 34.28 -12.53 34.11
CA LEU A 936 34.87 -12.95 35.38
C LEU A 936 34.26 -12.10 36.51
N ASN A 937 33.68 -12.74 37.52
CA ASN A 937 33.02 -12.03 38.62
C ASN A 937 33.61 -12.46 39.97
N PHE A 938 34.22 -11.53 40.70
CA PHE A 938 34.70 -11.69 42.07
C PHE A 938 33.58 -11.39 43.06
N ILE A 939 33.22 -12.34 43.87
CA ILE A 939 32.28 -12.16 44.98
C ILE A 939 33.11 -12.02 46.26
N LEU A 940 33.03 -10.87 46.88
CA LEU A 940 33.76 -10.55 48.10
C LEU A 940 32.95 -10.97 49.33
N GLU A 941 33.63 -11.31 50.43
CA GLU A 941 33.01 -11.47 51.73
C GLU A 941 32.48 -10.11 52.20
N GLN A 942 31.26 -10.07 52.69
CA GLN A 942 30.76 -8.88 53.38
C GLN A 942 31.41 -8.81 54.75
N GLU A 943 32.07 -7.69 55.06
CA GLU A 943 32.40 -7.40 56.44
C GLU A 943 31.06 -7.22 57.20
N GLU A 944 30.87 -8.04 58.32
CA GLU A 944 29.74 -7.93 59.20
C GLU A 944 29.73 -6.60 59.93
#